data_7a7166b7dd068fa3822773e9328655c1
#
_entry.id   7a7166b7dd068fa3822773e9328655c1
#
_cell.length_a   1.000
_cell.length_b   1.000
_cell.length_c   1.000
_cell.angle_alpha   90.00
_cell.angle_beta   90.00
_cell.angle_gamma   90.00
#
_symmetry.space_group_name_H-M   'P 1'
#
loop_
_entity.id
_entity.type
_entity.pdbx_description
1 polymer ?
#
loop_
_entity_poly.entity_id
_entity_poly.type
_entity_poly.pdbx_seq_one_letter_code
_entity_poly.pdbx_strand_id
1 'polypeptide(L)'
;MTLKPALRTLTQSYTKLAPKQYHFAYHTNHLGRPHDMPFTPKTEGLVSESSNAHQLFDKTPQRDVLESSHVLFEYFRNDRNHEALNLFVGLWRSGLRANGSILSSVLKVCGCLSDQVVGKLLHCQCVKSGIVEDVSVGTSLVDMYMKTEGVGDGRRVFDEMGDRNVVSWTSLVAGYSRNGLNDQALELFTEMQLEGIKPNPYTFATVLGVLADEGMVEKGRQVHTMVIKNGFESIMSVCNSLINMYLKSGIVRDSRAVFHCMERRDAVTWNSLIAGYVMNGFDLEAFEMFNQMRLAGFKFTEAIFVTVIKLCANFKELVFARQLQCRVVKTGLAFDRNIQTALMVAYSKCGEMDDAYKIFSMMQGVQSVVTWTTLITGYLQNGGKERALKLFCEMSREGVRPNDFTYSAILMVYPSFFIFQVHAQVIKTNYEKSPSVGTSLIDAYVKMGNVHEAEKVFQIIEGKDIVAWSAMLSGYAQIGDTEGAVKTYLQLTREGVRPNMFTLSSVINACAAPTSAVEHGKQFHACSIKLRLDNTLCLSSALVTMYAKMGNIESANEVFKRQGERDLISWNSIISGYAQHGNGKKVLEVFEDMRRQNLEMDGITFIIVISACTHAGLVDEGEKYFNIMVQDYHIDPAMEHYSCMVDLYSRAGNLEKAMDIINGMPFDAGANVWRALLGGCRNIEMGKLAAEKLISLQPHDSAAYVMLSNIYAAAGNWQERAKVRKLMDERKVKKQPGYSWIEVNNKTYSFLAGDNSHPMSDLIYSKLDYLNNRLTDMGYQPDTDYVLHDVEEEHKAAFLSQHSERLAIAFGLIATHPGFTIQILKNLRVCGDCHNVIKLISVIEEREIIVRDSNRFHHFKGGLCSCGDYW
;
A
#
# COMPACT_ATOMS: atom_id res chain seq x y z
N MET A 1 -4.06 -26.86 -7.00
CA MET A 1 -3.71 -28.17 -6.40
C MET A 1 -2.99 -27.91 -5.09
N THR A 2 -3.61 -28.25 -3.99
CA THR A 2 -3.27 -27.84 -2.64
C THR A 2 -1.98 -28.46 -2.12
N LEU A 3 -1.06 -27.63 -1.67
CA LEU A 3 0.22 -27.93 -1.01
C LEU A 3 0.11 -28.87 0.21
N LYS A 4 -1.07 -29.07 0.74
CA LYS A 4 -1.34 -29.90 1.94
C LYS A 4 -0.87 -31.35 1.90
N PRO A 5 -0.85 -32.09 0.77
CA PRO A 5 -0.41 -33.49 0.78
C PRO A 5 1.10 -33.68 0.89
N ALA A 6 1.90 -32.85 0.24
CA ALA A 6 3.37 -32.99 0.26
C ALA A 6 3.98 -32.61 1.61
N LEU A 7 3.44 -31.61 2.27
CA LEU A 7 3.83 -31.20 3.63
C LEU A 7 3.34 -32.20 4.70
N ARG A 8 2.17 -32.83 4.53
CA ARG A 8 1.68 -33.88 5.43
C ARG A 8 2.52 -35.15 5.40
N THR A 9 3.03 -35.57 4.25
CA THR A 9 3.95 -36.71 4.13
C THR A 9 5.29 -36.42 4.81
N LEU A 10 5.74 -35.16 4.81
CA LEU A 10 6.97 -34.76 5.52
C LEU A 10 6.80 -34.67 7.03
N THR A 11 5.66 -34.19 7.51
CA THR A 11 5.35 -34.21 8.96
C THR A 11 5.23 -35.64 9.50
N GLN A 12 4.70 -36.60 8.73
CA GLN A 12 4.62 -37.99 9.12
C GLN A 12 5.99 -38.71 9.14
N SER A 13 6.93 -38.30 8.28
CA SER A 13 8.31 -38.82 8.37
C SER A 13 9.11 -38.23 9.54
N TYR A 14 8.75 -37.05 10.02
CA TYR A 14 9.32 -36.43 11.21
C TYR A 14 8.81 -37.03 12.53
N THR A 15 7.56 -37.49 12.58
CA THR A 15 6.97 -38.10 13.79
C THR A 15 7.51 -39.48 14.09
N LYS A 16 8.11 -40.19 13.12
CA LYS A 16 8.73 -41.53 13.33
C LYS A 16 10.11 -41.49 13.99
N LEU A 17 10.71 -40.30 14.17
CA LEU A 17 12.03 -40.10 14.76
C LEU A 17 12.04 -39.26 16.05
N ALA A 18 10.90 -39.04 16.67
CA ALA A 18 10.80 -38.32 17.94
C ALA A 18 10.93 -39.25 19.14
N PRO A 19 11.90 -39.05 20.03
CA PRO A 19 11.86 -39.66 21.36
C PRO A 19 10.88 -38.87 22.23
N LYS A 20 10.05 -39.59 22.94
CA LYS A 20 9.16 -39.29 24.07
C LYS A 20 9.05 -37.85 24.54
N GLN A 21 7.80 -37.41 24.62
CA GLN A 21 7.31 -36.16 25.21
C GLN A 21 8.04 -35.81 26.52
N TYR A 22 8.60 -34.61 26.57
CA TYR A 22 8.90 -33.93 27.82
C TYR A 22 7.89 -32.81 28.00
N HIS A 23 6.96 -33.04 28.95
CA HIS A 23 6.17 -31.99 29.55
C HIS A 23 7.10 -31.08 30.36
N PHE A 24 7.22 -29.80 29.94
CA PHE A 24 7.76 -28.76 30.80
C PHE A 24 6.65 -28.30 31.74
N ALA A 25 6.69 -28.75 32.99
CA ALA A 25 5.92 -28.11 34.06
C ALA A 25 6.62 -26.83 34.51
N TYR A 26 5.92 -25.73 34.37
CA TYR A 26 6.34 -24.45 34.93
C TYR A 26 6.00 -24.45 36.44
N HIS A 27 7.00 -24.55 37.29
CA HIS A 27 6.89 -24.17 38.68
C HIS A 27 7.30 -22.70 38.81
N THR A 28 6.32 -21.85 39.09
CA THR A 28 6.53 -20.54 39.70
C THR A 28 6.93 -20.76 41.16
N ASN A 29 8.12 -20.31 41.51
CA ASN A 29 8.42 -19.99 42.91
C ASN A 29 9.12 -18.66 43.00
N HIS A 30 8.50 -17.83 43.82
CA HIS A 30 9.03 -16.56 44.36
C HIS A 30 10.20 -16.83 45.30
N LEU A 31 11.04 -15.80 45.43
CA LEU A 31 11.91 -15.42 46.52
C LEU A 31 13.42 -15.62 46.34
N GLY A 32 14.13 -14.52 46.58
CA GLY A 32 15.44 -14.52 47.21
C GLY A 32 16.62 -14.14 46.32
N ARG A 33 17.06 -12.87 46.42
CA ARG A 33 18.46 -12.54 46.15
C ARG A 33 19.36 -13.34 47.08
N PRO A 34 20.47 -13.85 46.58
CA PRO A 34 21.72 -13.59 47.27
C PRO A 34 22.94 -13.33 46.36
N HIS A 35 23.76 -12.47 46.85
CA HIS A 35 25.21 -12.30 46.86
C HIS A 35 26.09 -13.25 46.02
N ASP A 36 26.99 -12.63 45.29
CA ASP A 36 28.41 -12.95 45.00
C ASP A 36 28.84 -14.43 44.95
N MET A 37 29.12 -14.87 43.70
CA MET A 37 30.17 -15.86 43.47
C MET A 37 30.80 -15.67 42.08
N PRO A 38 32.09 -15.88 41.90
CA PRO A 38 32.78 -15.51 40.67
C PRO A 38 32.67 -16.60 39.59
N PHE A 39 32.37 -16.17 38.38
CA PHE A 39 32.39 -17.01 37.18
C PHE A 39 33.83 -17.24 36.77
N THR A 40 34.31 -18.46 36.88
CA THR A 40 35.48 -18.97 36.17
C THR A 40 35.02 -19.69 34.89
N PRO A 41 35.38 -19.25 33.71
CA PRO A 41 35.18 -20.05 32.51
C PRO A 41 36.33 -21.05 32.40
N LYS A 42 36.03 -22.34 32.39
CA LYS A 42 36.94 -23.40 31.99
C LYS A 42 37.17 -23.29 30.48
N THR A 43 38.19 -22.58 30.09
CA THR A 43 38.93 -22.77 28.83
C THR A 43 40.40 -23.04 29.18
N GLU A 44 40.61 -24.20 29.84
CA GLU A 44 41.95 -24.77 29.92
C GLU A 44 42.22 -25.53 28.62
N GLY A 45 43.11 -24.99 27.80
CA GLY A 45 43.63 -25.66 26.64
C GLY A 45 44.29 -24.80 25.57
N LEU A 46 43.99 -23.48 25.47
CA LEU A 46 44.55 -22.62 24.43
C LEU A 46 45.18 -21.32 24.94
N VAL A 47 45.23 -21.12 26.26
CA VAL A 47 45.78 -19.89 26.86
C VAL A 47 47.28 -20.01 27.19
N SER A 48 47.84 -21.19 27.13
CA SER A 48 49.24 -21.42 27.58
C SER A 48 50.29 -20.97 26.56
N GLU A 49 49.99 -20.91 25.23
CA GLU A 49 51.00 -20.49 24.22
C GLU A 49 51.07 -18.97 24.06
N SER A 50 49.95 -18.24 24.19
CA SER A 50 49.95 -16.76 24.02
C SER A 50 50.52 -16.03 25.25
N SER A 51 50.36 -16.55 26.47
CA SER A 51 50.98 -15.95 27.68
C SER A 51 52.47 -16.14 27.71
N ASN A 52 53.00 -17.24 27.11
CA ASN A 52 54.42 -17.45 27.00
C ASN A 52 55.07 -16.50 26.00
N ALA A 53 54.40 -16.15 24.90
CA ALA A 53 54.91 -15.16 23.93
C ALA A 53 55.02 -13.75 24.53
N HIS A 54 54.06 -13.34 25.40
CA HIS A 54 54.15 -12.05 26.09
C HIS A 54 55.21 -12.02 27.20
N GLN A 55 55.37 -13.09 27.96
CA GLN A 55 56.38 -13.17 29.04
C GLN A 55 57.82 -13.30 28.49
N LEU A 56 58.02 -13.93 27.32
CA LEU A 56 59.31 -13.98 26.61
C LEU A 56 59.68 -12.59 26.06
N PHE A 57 58.68 -11.83 25.68
CA PHE A 57 58.83 -10.51 25.05
C PHE A 57 59.34 -9.41 26.03
N ASP A 58 58.97 -9.51 27.30
CA ASP A 58 59.37 -8.54 28.32
C ASP A 58 60.80 -8.74 28.86
N LYS A 59 61.50 -9.83 28.55
CA LYS A 59 62.77 -10.21 29.19
C LYS A 59 64.01 -10.03 28.32
N THR A 60 63.94 -9.59 27.07
CA THR A 60 65.12 -9.43 26.20
C THR A 60 65.42 -7.96 25.80
N PRO A 61 66.70 -7.47 26.09
CA PRO A 61 67.08 -6.08 25.83
C PRO A 61 67.47 -5.73 24.39
N GLN A 62 67.62 -6.72 23.48
CA GLN A 62 67.87 -6.48 22.04
C GLN A 62 66.80 -7.21 21.20
N ARG A 63 65.86 -6.49 20.74
CA ARG A 63 64.78 -7.04 19.93
C ARG A 63 65.15 -7.08 18.46
N ASP A 64 65.24 -8.30 17.88
CA ASP A 64 65.44 -8.48 16.44
C ASP A 64 64.12 -8.15 15.70
N VAL A 65 64.24 -7.49 14.56
CA VAL A 65 63.11 -7.09 13.69
C VAL A 65 62.30 -8.33 13.24
N LEU A 66 62.96 -9.48 13.11
CA LEU A 66 62.35 -10.73 12.71
C LEU A 66 61.45 -11.34 13.78
N GLU A 67 61.83 -11.31 15.06
CA GLU A 67 61.02 -11.83 16.16
C GLU A 67 59.76 -10.92 16.37
N SER A 68 59.96 -9.60 16.30
CA SER A 68 58.84 -8.63 16.45
C SER A 68 57.84 -8.74 15.30
N SER A 69 58.27 -9.03 14.09
CA SER A 69 57.40 -9.25 12.94
C SER A 69 56.59 -10.53 13.10
N HIS A 70 57.18 -11.59 13.66
CA HIS A 70 56.50 -12.87 13.87
C HIS A 70 55.32 -12.75 14.86
N VAL A 71 55.54 -12.07 15.96
CA VAL A 71 54.52 -11.82 16.98
C VAL A 71 53.38 -10.90 16.44
N LEU A 72 53.74 -9.88 15.67
CA LEU A 72 52.76 -9.03 14.99
C LEU A 72 51.87 -9.83 14.02
N PHE A 73 52.48 -10.76 13.24
CA PHE A 73 51.76 -11.64 12.33
C PHE A 73 50.86 -12.64 13.08
N GLU A 74 51.28 -13.14 14.24
CA GLU A 74 50.43 -14.00 15.07
C GLU A 74 49.21 -13.25 15.62
N TYR A 75 49.38 -12.05 16.15
CA TYR A 75 48.25 -11.21 16.56
C TYR A 75 47.29 -10.93 15.39
N PHE A 76 47.82 -10.69 14.22
CA PHE A 76 47.07 -10.46 13.01
C PHE A 76 46.27 -11.68 12.57
N ARG A 77 46.90 -12.88 12.59
CA ARG A 77 46.22 -14.15 12.26
C ARG A 77 45.08 -14.51 13.20
N ASN A 78 45.16 -14.06 14.46
CA ASN A 78 44.18 -14.32 15.49
C ASN A 78 43.16 -13.16 15.66
N ASP A 79 43.05 -12.26 14.68
CA ASP A 79 42.15 -11.10 14.69
C ASP A 79 42.29 -10.17 15.91
N ARG A 80 43.45 -10.21 16.59
CA ARG A 80 43.77 -9.35 17.74
C ARG A 80 44.35 -8.01 17.26
N ASN A 81 43.58 -7.28 16.49
CA ASN A 81 44.01 -6.08 15.79
C ASN A 81 44.43 -4.93 16.73
N HIS A 82 43.75 -4.74 17.85
CA HIS A 82 44.10 -3.70 18.83
C HIS A 82 45.44 -4.00 19.52
N GLU A 83 45.69 -5.24 19.89
CA GLU A 83 46.95 -5.65 20.49
C GLU A 83 48.12 -5.57 19.49
N ALA A 84 47.86 -5.94 18.24
CA ALA A 84 48.84 -5.77 17.15
C ALA A 84 49.27 -4.31 16.98
N LEU A 85 48.29 -3.38 16.96
CA LEU A 85 48.55 -1.95 16.83
C LEU A 85 49.31 -1.38 18.04
N ASN A 86 48.91 -1.75 19.24
CA ASN A 86 49.58 -1.33 20.47
C ASN A 86 51.02 -1.82 20.55
N LEU A 87 51.25 -3.10 20.15
CA LEU A 87 52.59 -3.64 20.11
C LEU A 87 53.46 -2.88 19.10
N PHE A 88 52.95 -2.61 17.90
CA PHE A 88 53.63 -1.87 16.87
C PHE A 88 54.00 -0.45 17.36
N VAL A 89 53.07 0.28 17.93
CA VAL A 89 53.30 1.64 18.49
C VAL A 89 54.38 1.61 19.59
N GLY A 90 54.39 0.61 20.45
CA GLY A 90 55.40 0.42 21.46
C GLY A 90 56.78 0.19 20.87
N LEU A 91 56.89 -0.70 19.87
CA LEU A 91 58.12 -0.99 19.11
C LEU A 91 58.62 0.24 18.36
N TRP A 92 57.75 0.96 17.74
CA TRP A 92 58.08 2.18 17.00
C TRP A 92 58.68 3.26 17.91
N ARG A 93 58.05 3.47 19.09
CA ARG A 93 58.58 4.40 20.11
C ARG A 93 59.96 3.97 20.64
N SER A 94 60.28 2.69 20.66
CA SER A 94 61.60 2.18 21.06
C SER A 94 62.68 2.27 19.94
N GLY A 95 62.33 2.83 18.77
CA GLY A 95 63.26 3.12 17.70
C GLY A 95 63.39 1.99 16.66
N LEU A 96 62.43 1.06 16.58
CA LEU A 96 62.42 0.00 15.57
C LEU A 96 62.24 0.61 14.18
N ARG A 97 63.12 0.28 13.22
CA ARG A 97 62.90 0.62 11.81
C ARG A 97 62.06 -0.48 11.17
N ALA A 98 60.79 -0.18 10.93
CA ALA A 98 59.88 -1.11 10.26
C ALA A 98 60.25 -1.30 8.79
N ASN A 99 60.31 -2.54 8.32
CA ASN A 99 60.44 -2.87 6.89
C ASN A 99 59.07 -2.83 6.18
N GLY A 100 59.08 -2.96 4.84
CA GLY A 100 57.86 -2.90 4.02
C GLY A 100 56.79 -3.94 4.41
N SER A 101 57.24 -5.14 4.84
CA SER A 101 56.31 -6.21 5.25
C SER A 101 55.59 -5.90 6.57
N ILE A 102 56.30 -5.32 7.55
CA ILE A 102 55.69 -4.87 8.82
C ILE A 102 54.72 -3.72 8.55
N LEU A 103 55.14 -2.71 7.77
CA LEU A 103 54.31 -1.57 7.42
C LEU A 103 53.05 -1.99 6.67
N SER A 104 53.16 -2.87 5.69
CA SER A 104 52.03 -3.43 4.97
C SER A 104 51.01 -4.13 5.91
N SER A 105 51.51 -4.91 6.89
CA SER A 105 50.67 -5.61 7.86
C SER A 105 49.97 -4.65 8.80
N VAL A 106 50.68 -3.65 9.35
CA VAL A 106 50.10 -2.65 10.26
C VAL A 106 49.11 -1.74 9.53
N LEU A 107 49.35 -1.36 8.28
CA LEU A 107 48.38 -0.62 7.47
C LEU A 107 47.08 -1.39 7.26
N LYS A 108 47.13 -2.72 7.07
CA LYS A 108 45.94 -3.56 7.02
C LYS A 108 45.21 -3.56 8.33
N VAL A 109 45.90 -3.60 9.48
CA VAL A 109 45.29 -3.47 10.82
C VAL A 109 44.61 -2.13 10.97
N CYS A 110 45.23 -1.02 10.59
CA CYS A 110 44.60 0.32 10.62
C CYS A 110 43.33 0.35 9.78
N GLY A 111 43.32 -0.27 8.61
CA GLY A 111 42.12 -0.41 7.79
C GLY A 111 41.02 -1.24 8.46
N CYS A 112 41.36 -2.33 9.14
CA CYS A 112 40.40 -3.16 9.90
C CYS A 112 39.82 -2.42 11.11
N LEU A 113 40.62 -1.59 11.81
CA LEU A 113 40.17 -0.79 12.95
C LEU A 113 39.52 0.55 12.56
N SER A 114 39.50 0.88 11.27
CA SER A 114 39.07 2.19 10.74
C SER A 114 39.83 3.38 11.35
N ASP A 115 41.09 3.16 11.74
CA ASP A 115 41.94 4.20 12.35
C ASP A 115 42.70 4.98 11.26
N GLN A 116 42.04 6.01 10.72
CA GLN A 116 42.58 6.87 9.69
C GLN A 116 43.77 7.70 10.21
N VAL A 117 43.79 8.07 11.48
CA VAL A 117 44.86 8.93 12.03
C VAL A 117 46.21 8.20 12.03
N VAL A 118 46.25 7.01 12.60
CA VAL A 118 47.45 6.18 12.59
C VAL A 118 47.84 5.82 11.16
N GLY A 119 46.85 5.51 10.32
CA GLY A 119 47.08 5.22 8.91
C GLY A 119 47.79 6.36 8.15
N LYS A 120 47.34 7.61 8.36
CA LYS A 120 48.01 8.81 7.76
C LYS A 120 49.43 9.04 8.27
N LEU A 121 49.66 8.82 9.58
CA LEU A 121 51.01 8.92 10.15
C LEU A 121 51.98 7.89 9.52
N LEU A 122 51.49 6.64 9.33
CA LEU A 122 52.22 5.58 8.68
C LEU A 122 52.50 5.90 7.21
N HIS A 123 51.54 6.47 6.49
CA HIS A 123 51.72 6.93 5.12
C HIS A 123 52.85 7.97 5.03
N CYS A 124 52.81 9.01 5.90
CA CYS A 124 53.91 9.99 5.97
C CYS A 124 55.26 9.33 6.24
N GLN A 125 55.33 8.29 7.07
CA GLN A 125 56.56 7.51 7.29
C GLN A 125 57.02 6.73 6.08
N CYS A 126 56.08 6.07 5.37
CA CYS A 126 56.42 5.35 4.11
C CYS A 126 57.01 6.29 3.05
N VAL A 127 56.47 7.50 2.92
CA VAL A 127 56.99 8.54 2.02
C VAL A 127 58.41 8.97 2.43
N LYS A 128 58.62 9.28 3.73
CA LYS A 128 59.95 9.70 4.26
C LYS A 128 61.03 8.65 4.13
N SER A 129 60.68 7.37 4.23
CA SER A 129 61.60 6.25 4.14
C SER A 129 61.80 5.76 2.70
N GLY A 130 61.10 6.33 1.71
CA GLY A 130 61.15 5.87 0.31
C GLY A 130 60.48 4.51 0.06
N ILE A 131 59.85 3.92 1.04
CA ILE A 131 59.22 2.58 0.95
C ILE A 131 57.86 2.63 0.25
N VAL A 132 57.35 3.81 -0.02
CA VAL A 132 56.05 3.99 -0.71
C VAL A 132 56.05 3.42 -2.13
N GLU A 133 57.21 3.33 -2.75
CA GLU A 133 57.42 2.74 -4.10
C GLU A 133 57.24 1.20 -4.10
N ASP A 134 57.29 0.54 -2.95
CA ASP A 134 57.01 -0.89 -2.84
C ASP A 134 55.53 -1.16 -3.13
N VAL A 135 55.24 -1.97 -4.15
CA VAL A 135 53.88 -2.30 -4.60
C VAL A 135 53.04 -2.90 -3.49
N SER A 136 53.62 -3.66 -2.54
CA SER A 136 52.93 -4.25 -1.42
C SER A 136 52.48 -3.20 -0.39
N VAL A 137 53.37 -2.23 -0.11
CA VAL A 137 53.07 -1.10 0.79
C VAL A 137 52.04 -0.16 0.14
N GLY A 138 52.25 0.20 -1.13
CA GLY A 138 51.27 1.02 -1.88
C GLY A 138 49.87 0.40 -1.92
N THR A 139 49.81 -0.90 -2.24
CA THR A 139 48.54 -1.66 -2.21
C THR A 139 47.86 -1.64 -0.81
N SER A 140 48.68 -1.77 0.25
CA SER A 140 48.12 -1.75 1.63
C SER A 140 47.70 -0.35 2.07
N LEU A 141 48.32 0.70 1.55
CA LEU A 141 47.90 2.09 1.71
C LEU A 141 46.56 2.33 1.02
N VAL A 142 46.38 1.89 -0.21
CA VAL A 142 45.13 1.96 -0.96
C VAL A 142 44.00 1.24 -0.17
N ASP A 143 44.23 -0.02 0.23
CA ASP A 143 43.23 -0.79 1.02
C ASP A 143 42.90 -0.11 2.36
N MET A 144 43.86 0.45 3.07
CA MET A 144 43.67 1.18 4.31
C MET A 144 42.79 2.41 4.08
N TYR A 145 43.10 3.27 3.10
CA TYR A 145 42.31 4.46 2.82
C TYR A 145 40.87 4.11 2.36
N MET A 146 40.73 3.09 1.54
CA MET A 146 39.41 2.61 1.09
C MET A 146 38.54 2.07 2.23
N LYS A 147 39.15 1.54 3.28
CA LYS A 147 38.42 1.06 4.49
C LYS A 147 38.12 2.16 5.49
N THR A 148 38.79 3.29 5.44
CA THR A 148 38.67 4.43 6.37
C THR A 148 37.93 5.63 5.76
N GLU A 149 37.10 5.40 4.74
CA GLU A 149 36.34 6.43 4.01
C GLU A 149 37.20 7.48 3.30
N GLY A 150 38.48 7.26 3.17
CA GLY A 150 39.44 8.13 2.48
C GLY A 150 39.58 7.84 0.97
N VAL A 151 38.44 7.70 0.25
CA VAL A 151 38.41 7.27 -1.17
C VAL A 151 39.30 8.14 -2.06
N GLY A 152 39.26 9.48 -1.87
CA GLY A 152 40.12 10.41 -2.64
C GLY A 152 41.62 10.22 -2.38
N ASP A 153 42.01 9.98 -1.12
CA ASP A 153 43.40 9.74 -0.73
C ASP A 153 43.89 8.38 -1.26
N GLY A 154 42.99 7.36 -1.20
CA GLY A 154 43.28 6.03 -1.77
C GLY A 154 43.46 6.06 -3.27
N ARG A 155 42.67 6.83 -4.01
CA ARG A 155 42.84 7.02 -5.47
C ARG A 155 44.17 7.71 -5.78
N ARG A 156 44.51 8.77 -5.06
CA ARG A 156 45.79 9.47 -5.26
C ARG A 156 46.99 8.54 -5.07
N VAL A 157 47.00 7.78 -3.95
CA VAL A 157 48.08 6.80 -3.72
C VAL A 157 48.19 5.81 -4.88
N PHE A 158 47.04 5.31 -5.37
CA PHE A 158 47.01 4.39 -6.51
C PHE A 158 47.54 5.05 -7.78
N ASP A 159 47.20 6.29 -8.05
CA ASP A 159 47.65 7.03 -9.25
C ASP A 159 49.15 7.35 -9.21
N GLU A 160 49.73 7.55 -8.01
CA GLU A 160 51.12 7.82 -7.74
C GLU A 160 51.98 6.54 -7.76
N MET A 161 51.36 5.33 -7.71
CA MET A 161 52.10 4.07 -7.82
C MET A 161 52.73 3.91 -9.20
N GLY A 162 54.06 3.72 -9.27
CA GLY A 162 54.79 3.47 -10.51
C GLY A 162 54.41 2.11 -11.14
N ASP A 163 54.41 1.06 -10.31
CA ASP A 163 54.01 -0.28 -10.72
C ASP A 163 52.68 -0.68 -10.07
N ARG A 164 51.74 -1.15 -10.89
CA ARG A 164 50.41 -1.59 -10.46
C ARG A 164 50.19 -3.06 -10.79
N ASN A 165 49.84 -3.86 -9.81
CA ASN A 165 49.53 -5.27 -10.03
C ASN A 165 48.05 -5.57 -9.85
N VAL A 166 47.63 -6.82 -10.15
CA VAL A 166 46.21 -7.24 -10.02
C VAL A 166 45.64 -7.03 -8.62
N VAL A 167 46.48 -7.06 -7.58
CA VAL A 167 46.01 -6.89 -6.19
C VAL A 167 45.70 -5.41 -5.91
N SER A 168 46.54 -4.48 -6.36
CA SER A 168 46.32 -3.05 -6.20
C SER A 168 45.03 -2.58 -6.93
N TRP A 169 44.83 -3.06 -8.16
CA TRP A 169 43.58 -2.83 -8.90
C TRP A 169 42.35 -3.41 -8.19
N THR A 170 42.47 -4.66 -7.73
CA THR A 170 41.36 -5.31 -7.01
C THR A 170 41.02 -4.59 -5.70
N SER A 171 42.03 -4.11 -4.96
CA SER A 171 41.83 -3.33 -3.72
C SER A 171 41.13 -2.01 -4.01
N LEU A 172 41.46 -1.35 -5.10
CA LEU A 172 40.84 -0.11 -5.53
C LEU A 172 39.33 -0.36 -5.92
N VAL A 173 39.07 -1.33 -6.82
CA VAL A 173 37.73 -1.70 -7.25
C VAL A 173 36.86 -2.09 -6.05
N ALA A 174 37.38 -2.93 -5.15
CA ALA A 174 36.66 -3.34 -3.93
C ALA A 174 36.44 -2.17 -2.97
N GLY A 175 37.39 -1.23 -2.91
CA GLY A 175 37.25 -0.01 -2.11
C GLY A 175 36.13 0.88 -2.60
N TYR A 176 36.04 1.15 -3.89
CA TYR A 176 34.94 1.94 -4.47
C TYR A 176 33.59 1.27 -4.28
N SER A 177 33.50 -0.05 -4.51
CA SER A 177 32.28 -0.82 -4.26
C SER A 177 31.82 -0.73 -2.79
N ARG A 178 32.75 -0.89 -1.83
CA ARG A 178 32.44 -0.80 -0.39
C ARG A 178 31.91 0.58 0.03
N ASN A 179 32.38 1.62 -0.62
CA ASN A 179 31.93 2.99 -0.38
C ASN A 179 30.68 3.39 -1.20
N GLY A 180 30.01 2.45 -1.85
CA GLY A 180 28.77 2.68 -2.62
C GLY A 180 28.98 3.39 -3.96
N LEU A 181 30.21 3.53 -4.43
CA LEU A 181 30.57 4.18 -5.70
C LEU A 181 30.64 3.15 -6.84
N ASN A 182 29.51 2.50 -7.08
CA ASN A 182 29.40 1.32 -7.93
C ASN A 182 29.73 1.60 -9.41
N ASP A 183 29.27 2.72 -9.96
CA ASP A 183 29.58 3.11 -11.34
C ASP A 183 31.09 3.27 -11.55
N GLN A 184 31.79 3.94 -10.63
CA GLN A 184 33.21 4.16 -10.66
C GLN A 184 33.99 2.85 -10.48
N ALA A 185 33.51 1.91 -9.67
CA ALA A 185 34.10 0.59 -9.53
C ALA A 185 34.05 -0.21 -10.84
N LEU A 186 32.98 -0.06 -11.64
CA LEU A 186 32.86 -0.70 -12.96
C LEU A 186 33.73 -0.02 -14.01
N GLU A 187 33.88 1.30 -13.94
CA GLU A 187 34.83 2.05 -14.78
C GLU A 187 36.26 1.58 -14.53
N LEU A 188 36.66 1.48 -13.26
CA LEU A 188 37.98 0.99 -12.86
C LEU A 188 38.25 -0.45 -13.34
N PHE A 189 37.23 -1.32 -13.32
CA PHE A 189 37.36 -2.66 -13.86
C PHE A 189 37.64 -2.62 -15.38
N THR A 190 37.01 -1.68 -16.07
CA THR A 190 37.26 -1.50 -17.51
C THR A 190 38.65 -0.92 -17.76
N GLU A 191 39.11 0.08 -16.97
CA GLU A 191 40.48 0.61 -17.02
C GLU A 191 41.52 -0.50 -16.82
N MET A 192 41.34 -1.34 -15.78
CA MET A 192 42.23 -2.48 -15.52
C MET A 192 42.41 -3.39 -16.74
N GLN A 193 41.29 -3.65 -17.46
CA GLN A 193 41.31 -4.47 -18.67
C GLN A 193 42.04 -3.78 -19.84
N LEU A 194 41.84 -2.47 -19.99
CA LEU A 194 42.48 -1.66 -21.02
C LEU A 194 44.00 -1.58 -20.80
N GLU A 195 44.47 -1.55 -19.54
CA GLU A 195 45.88 -1.64 -19.20
C GLU A 195 46.48 -3.07 -19.35
N GLY A 196 45.65 -4.03 -19.79
CA GLY A 196 46.10 -5.40 -20.03
C GLY A 196 46.29 -6.24 -18.77
N ILE A 197 45.87 -5.76 -17.61
CA ILE A 197 45.98 -6.50 -16.34
C ILE A 197 44.84 -7.53 -16.27
N LYS A 198 45.15 -8.81 -16.19
CA LYS A 198 44.16 -9.88 -16.12
C LYS A 198 43.50 -9.92 -14.75
N PRO A 199 42.16 -9.80 -14.68
CA PRO A 199 41.43 -9.93 -13.43
C PRO A 199 41.64 -11.29 -12.77
N ASN A 200 41.71 -11.31 -11.46
CA ASN A 200 41.79 -12.53 -10.66
C ASN A 200 40.38 -12.94 -10.12
N PRO A 201 40.23 -14.11 -9.49
CA PRO A 201 38.93 -14.54 -8.94
C PRO A 201 38.32 -13.56 -7.96
N TYR A 202 39.11 -12.85 -7.17
CA TYR A 202 38.60 -11.84 -6.22
C TYR A 202 38.06 -10.59 -6.95
N THR A 203 38.74 -10.17 -8.03
CA THR A 203 38.24 -9.08 -8.90
C THR A 203 36.88 -9.43 -9.48
N PHE A 204 36.76 -10.66 -10.05
CA PHE A 204 35.49 -11.12 -10.61
C PHE A 204 34.38 -11.19 -9.55
N ALA A 205 34.70 -11.76 -8.37
CA ALA A 205 33.74 -11.85 -7.28
C ALA A 205 33.25 -10.47 -6.83
N THR A 206 34.14 -9.48 -6.75
CA THR A 206 33.79 -8.10 -6.38
C THR A 206 32.92 -7.45 -7.45
N VAL A 207 33.33 -7.52 -8.73
CA VAL A 207 32.57 -6.92 -9.83
C VAL A 207 31.18 -7.55 -9.98
N LEU A 208 31.07 -8.87 -9.82
CA LEU A 208 29.77 -9.56 -9.82
C LEU A 208 28.89 -9.12 -8.64
N GLY A 209 29.49 -8.81 -7.48
CA GLY A 209 28.78 -8.21 -6.36
C GLY A 209 28.18 -6.85 -6.69
N VAL A 210 28.98 -5.97 -7.30
CA VAL A 210 28.54 -4.64 -7.77
C VAL A 210 27.40 -4.77 -8.78
N LEU A 211 27.56 -5.63 -9.78
CA LEU A 211 26.54 -5.86 -10.82
C LEU A 211 25.23 -6.44 -10.25
N ALA A 212 25.35 -7.23 -9.17
CA ALA A 212 24.19 -7.75 -8.44
C ALA A 212 23.42 -6.63 -7.71
N ASP A 213 24.12 -5.67 -7.13
CA ASP A 213 23.52 -4.56 -6.38
C ASP A 213 22.82 -3.55 -7.32
N GLU A 214 23.41 -3.34 -8.52
CA GLU A 214 22.85 -2.45 -9.54
C GLU A 214 21.82 -3.13 -10.47
N GLY A 215 21.63 -4.45 -10.37
CA GLY A 215 20.71 -5.20 -11.22
C GLY A 215 21.11 -5.25 -12.70
N MET A 216 22.40 -5.04 -13.01
CA MET A 216 22.92 -4.95 -14.39
C MET A 216 23.16 -6.33 -15.02
N VAL A 217 22.10 -7.03 -15.37
CA VAL A 217 22.11 -8.41 -15.87
C VAL A 217 22.99 -8.62 -17.10
N GLU A 218 22.88 -7.76 -18.10
CA GLU A 218 23.58 -7.94 -19.37
C GLU A 218 25.10 -7.82 -19.19
N LYS A 219 25.56 -6.86 -18.38
CA LYS A 219 26.98 -6.76 -18.00
C LYS A 219 27.39 -7.98 -17.16
N GLY A 220 26.53 -8.47 -16.28
CA GLY A 220 26.75 -9.68 -15.50
C GLY A 220 26.98 -10.92 -16.38
N ARG A 221 26.23 -11.09 -17.45
CA ARG A 221 26.45 -12.16 -18.45
C ARG A 221 27.76 -12.02 -19.20
N GLN A 222 28.16 -10.79 -19.54
CA GLN A 222 29.46 -10.53 -20.15
C GLN A 222 30.60 -10.94 -19.22
N VAL A 223 30.52 -10.54 -17.94
CA VAL A 223 31.50 -10.94 -16.91
C VAL A 223 31.48 -12.45 -16.69
N HIS A 224 30.33 -13.11 -16.67
CA HIS A 224 30.28 -14.58 -16.61
C HIS A 224 31.00 -15.24 -17.79
N THR A 225 30.84 -14.72 -19.00
CA THR A 225 31.57 -15.21 -20.17
C THR A 225 33.10 -15.03 -20.00
N MET A 226 33.54 -13.93 -19.38
CA MET A 226 34.93 -13.69 -19.05
C MET A 226 35.46 -14.68 -18.00
N VAL A 227 34.65 -15.00 -16.97
CA VAL A 227 34.95 -16.00 -15.95
C VAL A 227 35.26 -17.35 -16.62
N ILE A 228 34.39 -17.80 -17.53
CA ILE A 228 34.56 -19.05 -18.29
C ILE A 228 35.85 -18.99 -19.15
N LYS A 229 36.08 -17.91 -19.89
CA LYS A 229 37.26 -17.75 -20.72
C LYS A 229 38.58 -17.77 -19.94
N ASN A 230 38.56 -17.37 -18.67
CA ASN A 230 39.72 -17.39 -17.79
C ASN A 230 39.84 -18.69 -16.96
N GLY A 231 38.92 -19.65 -17.11
CA GLY A 231 38.92 -20.93 -16.39
C GLY A 231 38.59 -20.83 -14.91
N PHE A 232 37.79 -19.83 -14.50
CA PHE A 232 37.42 -19.60 -13.09
C PHE A 232 36.06 -20.12 -12.73
N GLU A 233 35.39 -20.86 -13.61
CA GLU A 233 34.08 -21.44 -13.42
C GLU A 233 33.99 -22.51 -12.32
N SER A 234 35.13 -23.04 -11.86
CA SER A 234 35.20 -24.01 -10.75
C SER A 234 35.51 -23.36 -9.39
N ILE A 235 35.82 -22.06 -9.38
CA ILE A 235 36.23 -21.36 -8.17
C ILE A 235 34.97 -21.00 -7.34
N MET A 236 34.87 -21.55 -6.17
CA MET A 236 33.70 -21.46 -5.29
C MET A 236 33.27 -20.02 -5.00
N SER A 237 34.19 -19.09 -4.71
CA SER A 237 33.89 -17.69 -4.46
C SER A 237 33.28 -16.99 -5.67
N VAL A 238 33.77 -17.28 -6.89
CA VAL A 238 33.24 -16.73 -8.14
C VAL A 238 31.86 -17.31 -8.44
N CYS A 239 31.68 -18.62 -8.28
CA CYS A 239 30.39 -19.28 -8.45
C CYS A 239 29.34 -18.74 -7.48
N ASN A 240 29.68 -18.55 -6.21
CA ASN A 240 28.78 -17.96 -5.22
C ASN A 240 28.36 -16.53 -5.58
N SER A 241 29.29 -15.72 -6.11
CA SER A 241 29.02 -14.38 -6.60
C SER A 241 28.13 -14.39 -7.86
N LEU A 242 28.34 -15.33 -8.79
CA LEU A 242 27.48 -15.52 -9.97
C LEU A 242 26.06 -15.92 -9.56
N ILE A 243 25.91 -16.88 -8.66
CA ILE A 243 24.61 -17.30 -8.12
C ILE A 243 23.89 -16.10 -7.50
N ASN A 244 24.58 -15.32 -6.66
CA ASN A 244 24.00 -14.14 -6.02
C ASN A 244 23.61 -13.07 -7.05
N MET A 245 24.46 -12.80 -8.06
CA MET A 245 24.18 -11.83 -9.12
C MET A 245 22.93 -12.22 -9.90
N TYR A 246 22.80 -13.47 -10.35
CA TYR A 246 21.62 -13.93 -11.08
C TYR A 246 20.35 -13.90 -10.22
N LEU A 247 20.44 -14.28 -8.95
CA LEU A 247 19.29 -14.29 -8.03
C LEU A 247 18.80 -12.89 -7.67
N LYS A 248 19.72 -11.95 -7.40
CA LYS A 248 19.34 -10.54 -7.16
C LYS A 248 18.71 -9.89 -8.40
N SER A 249 19.12 -10.34 -9.58
CA SER A 249 18.57 -9.88 -10.86
C SER A 249 17.29 -10.63 -11.27
N GLY A 250 16.76 -11.55 -10.47
CA GLY A 250 15.52 -12.28 -10.75
C GLY A 250 15.68 -13.44 -11.75
N ILE A 251 16.92 -13.78 -12.17
CA ILE A 251 17.19 -14.82 -13.17
C ILE A 251 17.51 -16.16 -12.49
N VAL A 252 16.50 -16.75 -11.92
CA VAL A 252 16.59 -17.99 -11.14
C VAL A 252 17.14 -19.16 -11.96
N ARG A 253 16.81 -19.25 -13.26
CA ARG A 253 17.25 -20.32 -14.14
C ARG A 253 18.76 -20.40 -14.29
N ASP A 254 19.41 -19.25 -14.52
CA ASP A 254 20.86 -19.19 -14.75
C ASP A 254 21.63 -19.45 -13.45
N SER A 255 21.11 -18.96 -12.30
CA SER A 255 21.69 -19.27 -10.98
C SER A 255 21.67 -20.76 -10.68
N ARG A 256 20.57 -21.46 -11.03
CA ARG A 256 20.44 -22.91 -10.89
C ARG A 256 21.44 -23.67 -11.77
N ALA A 257 21.64 -23.17 -13.00
CA ALA A 257 22.64 -23.78 -13.90
C ALA A 257 24.06 -23.70 -13.33
N VAL A 258 24.47 -22.51 -12.84
CA VAL A 258 25.78 -22.35 -12.17
C VAL A 258 25.89 -23.29 -10.98
N PHE A 259 24.87 -23.39 -10.13
CA PHE A 259 24.88 -24.29 -8.96
C PHE A 259 25.05 -25.75 -9.35
N HIS A 260 24.39 -26.23 -10.42
CA HIS A 260 24.54 -27.61 -10.87
C HIS A 260 25.88 -27.91 -11.50
N CYS A 261 26.53 -26.92 -12.12
CA CYS A 261 27.90 -27.09 -12.68
C CYS A 261 28.99 -27.14 -11.61
N MET A 262 28.70 -26.72 -10.37
CA MET A 262 29.70 -26.76 -9.29
C MET A 262 29.98 -28.19 -8.83
N GLU A 263 31.26 -28.62 -8.87
CA GLU A 263 31.70 -29.93 -8.34
C GLU A 263 31.62 -29.99 -6.81
N ARG A 264 31.98 -28.90 -6.16
CA ARG A 264 31.97 -28.77 -4.70
C ARG A 264 31.06 -27.66 -4.28
N ARG A 265 30.28 -27.87 -3.24
CA ARG A 265 29.36 -26.90 -2.68
C ARG A 265 29.60 -26.81 -1.18
N ASP A 266 29.59 -25.62 -0.62
CA ASP A 266 29.67 -25.37 0.81
C ASP A 266 28.33 -24.88 1.38
N ALA A 267 28.28 -24.65 2.68
CA ALA A 267 27.08 -24.14 3.35
C ALA A 267 26.68 -22.74 2.84
N VAL A 268 27.64 -21.94 2.40
CA VAL A 268 27.40 -20.60 1.82
C VAL A 268 26.71 -20.72 0.48
N THR A 269 27.18 -21.62 -0.39
CA THR A 269 26.56 -21.91 -1.70
C THR A 269 25.08 -22.30 -1.57
N TRP A 270 24.81 -23.26 -0.67
CA TRP A 270 23.43 -23.71 -0.40
C TRP A 270 22.56 -22.59 0.13
N ASN A 271 23.06 -21.83 1.13
CA ASN A 271 22.30 -20.74 1.71
C ASN A 271 22.03 -19.62 0.70
N SER A 272 23.01 -19.26 -0.14
CA SER A 272 22.83 -18.24 -1.18
C SER A 272 21.73 -18.64 -2.16
N LEU A 273 21.70 -19.92 -2.61
CA LEU A 273 20.68 -20.40 -3.51
C LEU A 273 19.29 -20.41 -2.85
N ILE A 274 19.19 -20.96 -1.64
CA ILE A 274 17.92 -21.03 -0.89
C ILE A 274 17.38 -19.61 -0.59
N ALA A 275 18.24 -18.72 -0.09
CA ALA A 275 17.87 -17.34 0.19
C ALA A 275 17.41 -16.59 -1.08
N GLY A 276 18.10 -16.81 -2.18
CA GLY A 276 17.71 -16.21 -3.45
C GLY A 276 16.38 -16.72 -3.99
N TYR A 277 16.08 -18.01 -3.83
CA TYR A 277 14.76 -18.55 -4.17
C TYR A 277 13.66 -17.91 -3.33
N VAL A 278 13.87 -17.80 -2.01
CA VAL A 278 12.92 -17.14 -1.11
C VAL A 278 12.71 -15.66 -1.48
N MET A 279 13.77 -14.94 -1.84
CA MET A 279 13.68 -13.54 -2.28
C MET A 279 12.87 -13.36 -3.57
N ASN A 280 12.92 -14.33 -4.47
CA ASN A 280 12.22 -14.31 -5.75
C ASN A 280 10.84 -14.98 -5.70
N GLY A 281 10.36 -15.38 -4.52
CA GLY A 281 9.03 -15.99 -4.35
C GLY A 281 8.94 -17.46 -4.82
N PHE A 282 10.07 -18.12 -5.06
CA PHE A 282 10.14 -19.55 -5.42
C PHE A 282 10.28 -20.41 -4.15
N ASP A 283 9.29 -20.27 -3.27
CA ASP A 283 9.33 -20.87 -1.93
C ASP A 283 9.34 -22.42 -1.96
N LEU A 284 8.72 -23.04 -2.95
CA LEU A 284 8.72 -24.50 -3.12
C LEU A 284 10.10 -25.02 -3.48
N GLU A 285 10.74 -24.42 -4.45
CA GLU A 285 12.09 -24.74 -4.90
C GLU A 285 13.11 -24.47 -3.78
N ALA A 286 12.93 -23.39 -3.02
CA ALA A 286 13.75 -23.10 -1.84
C ALA A 286 13.65 -24.24 -0.80
N PHE A 287 12.45 -24.75 -0.56
CA PHE A 287 12.23 -25.86 0.36
C PHE A 287 12.83 -27.16 -0.15
N GLU A 288 12.75 -27.42 -1.43
CA GLU A 288 13.37 -28.58 -2.08
C GLU A 288 14.91 -28.54 -1.95
N MET A 289 15.53 -27.39 -2.22
CA MET A 289 16.97 -27.18 -2.06
C MET A 289 17.39 -27.31 -0.59
N PHE A 290 16.60 -26.82 0.36
CA PHE A 290 16.85 -27.01 1.77
C PHE A 290 16.85 -28.51 2.15
N ASN A 291 15.90 -29.30 1.63
CA ASN A 291 15.87 -30.73 1.88
C ASN A 291 17.09 -31.45 1.27
N GLN A 292 17.50 -31.08 0.07
CA GLN A 292 18.70 -31.63 -0.55
C GLN A 292 19.98 -31.32 0.25
N MET A 293 20.12 -30.07 0.72
CA MET A 293 21.21 -29.66 1.63
C MET A 293 21.23 -30.52 2.90
N ARG A 294 20.09 -30.76 3.50
CA ARG A 294 19.94 -31.59 4.71
C ARG A 294 20.35 -33.03 4.45
N LEU A 295 19.91 -33.60 3.33
CA LEU A 295 20.28 -34.99 2.94
C LEU A 295 21.77 -35.12 2.63
N ALA A 296 22.40 -34.07 2.13
CA ALA A 296 23.84 -33.99 1.89
C ALA A 296 24.65 -33.84 3.20
N GLY A 297 24.00 -33.78 4.37
CA GLY A 297 24.66 -33.80 5.68
C GLY A 297 25.26 -32.48 6.15
N PHE A 298 24.93 -31.34 5.51
CA PHE A 298 25.45 -30.04 5.92
C PHE A 298 24.90 -29.60 7.27
N LYS A 299 25.78 -29.04 8.11
CA LYS A 299 25.37 -28.44 9.39
C LYS A 299 24.64 -27.11 9.14
N PHE A 300 23.61 -26.84 9.93
CA PHE A 300 22.89 -25.55 9.84
C PHE A 300 23.70 -24.46 10.51
N THR A 301 23.96 -23.41 9.76
CA THR A 301 24.53 -22.16 10.23
C THR A 301 23.42 -21.21 10.65
N GLU A 302 23.76 -20.13 11.36
CA GLU A 302 22.82 -19.02 11.69
C GLU A 302 22.06 -18.54 10.46
N ALA A 303 22.77 -18.21 9.38
CA ALA A 303 22.20 -17.73 8.14
C ALA A 303 21.16 -18.69 7.53
N ILE A 304 21.42 -19.99 7.58
CA ILE A 304 20.47 -21.01 7.10
C ILE A 304 19.23 -21.06 7.97
N PHE A 305 19.38 -21.00 9.31
CA PHE A 305 18.23 -20.96 10.21
C PHE A 305 17.33 -19.75 9.90
N VAL A 306 17.91 -18.55 9.77
CA VAL A 306 17.17 -17.33 9.44
C VAL A 306 16.42 -17.48 8.11
N THR A 307 17.08 -18.01 7.08
CA THR A 307 16.48 -18.21 5.76
C THR A 307 15.33 -19.20 5.78
N VAL A 308 15.51 -20.35 6.46
CA VAL A 308 14.48 -21.39 6.54
C VAL A 308 13.31 -20.97 7.43
N ILE A 309 13.56 -20.21 8.49
CA ILE A 309 12.48 -19.63 9.32
C ILE A 309 11.66 -18.62 8.51
N LYS A 310 12.29 -17.78 7.67
CA LYS A 310 11.58 -16.90 6.74
C LYS A 310 10.72 -17.69 5.75
N LEU A 311 11.24 -18.80 5.24
CA LEU A 311 10.48 -19.70 4.37
C LEU A 311 9.24 -20.26 5.07
N CYS A 312 9.36 -20.70 6.33
CA CYS A 312 8.21 -21.12 7.15
C CYS A 312 7.19 -20.02 7.34
N ALA A 313 7.66 -18.78 7.52
CA ALA A 313 6.79 -17.62 7.64
C ALA A 313 5.98 -17.36 6.35
N ASN A 314 6.55 -17.62 5.17
CA ASN A 314 5.85 -17.47 3.90
C ASN A 314 4.77 -18.54 3.71
N PHE A 315 5.05 -19.78 4.11
CA PHE A 315 4.07 -20.87 4.09
C PHE A 315 3.03 -20.81 5.20
N LYS A 316 3.23 -19.96 6.22
CA LYS A 316 2.43 -19.93 7.46
C LYS A 316 2.35 -21.29 8.17
N GLU A 317 3.44 -22.05 8.15
CA GLU A 317 3.53 -23.40 8.71
C GLU A 317 4.05 -23.38 10.15
N LEU A 318 3.13 -23.29 11.10
CA LEU A 318 3.42 -23.21 12.54
C LEU A 318 4.20 -24.40 13.08
N VAL A 319 3.81 -25.61 12.70
CA VAL A 319 4.44 -26.84 13.21
C VAL A 319 5.91 -26.89 12.84
N PHE A 320 6.24 -26.48 11.62
CA PHE A 320 7.62 -26.47 11.17
C PHE A 320 8.44 -25.34 11.84
N ALA A 321 7.84 -24.18 12.07
CA ALA A 321 8.48 -23.11 12.83
C ALA A 321 8.84 -23.56 14.26
N ARG A 322 7.94 -24.24 14.96
CA ARG A 322 8.20 -24.82 16.28
C ARG A 322 9.30 -25.90 16.27
N GLN A 323 9.34 -26.73 15.23
CA GLN A 323 10.42 -27.74 15.08
C GLN A 323 11.78 -27.06 14.87
N LEU A 324 11.84 -25.99 14.07
CA LEU A 324 13.06 -25.22 13.88
C LEU A 324 13.50 -24.54 15.17
N GLN A 325 12.59 -23.95 15.92
CA GLN A 325 12.90 -23.38 17.24
C GLN A 325 13.51 -24.41 18.17
N CYS A 326 12.96 -25.61 18.26
CA CYS A 326 13.57 -26.73 19.05
C CYS A 326 14.98 -27.07 18.58
N ARG A 327 15.24 -27.02 17.28
CA ARG A 327 16.59 -27.26 16.73
C ARG A 327 17.54 -26.11 17.05
N VAL A 328 17.11 -24.85 16.91
CA VAL A 328 17.88 -23.68 17.32
C VAL A 328 18.34 -23.77 18.78
N VAL A 329 17.45 -24.20 19.69
CA VAL A 329 17.79 -24.43 21.10
C VAL A 329 18.86 -25.50 21.23
N LYS A 330 18.72 -26.63 20.52
CA LYS A 330 19.69 -27.74 20.58
C LYS A 330 21.07 -27.41 20.02
N THR A 331 21.14 -26.45 19.08
CA THR A 331 22.42 -26.01 18.50
C THR A 331 23.10 -24.89 19.29
N GLY A 332 22.49 -24.45 20.40
CA GLY A 332 23.03 -23.35 21.24
C GLY A 332 22.82 -21.95 20.67
N LEU A 333 22.07 -21.81 19.57
CA LEU A 333 21.82 -20.53 18.88
C LEU A 333 20.54 -19.81 19.36
N ALA A 334 19.95 -20.25 20.47
CA ALA A 334 18.67 -19.76 20.98
C ALA A 334 18.70 -18.25 21.33
N PHE A 335 19.87 -17.71 21.65
CA PHE A 335 20.04 -16.30 22.01
C PHE A 335 20.55 -15.41 20.86
N ASP A 336 20.69 -15.99 19.65
CA ASP A 336 21.05 -15.21 18.49
C ASP A 336 19.91 -14.26 18.09
N ARG A 337 20.22 -12.96 17.97
CA ARG A 337 19.22 -11.91 17.71
C ARG A 337 18.55 -12.03 16.34
N ASN A 338 19.29 -12.44 15.32
CA ASN A 338 18.75 -12.57 13.97
C ASN A 338 17.76 -13.73 13.90
N ILE A 339 18.09 -14.84 14.55
CA ILE A 339 17.21 -16.01 14.64
C ILE A 339 15.97 -15.70 15.46
N GLN A 340 16.12 -15.03 16.62
CA GLN A 340 14.99 -14.62 17.46
C GLN A 340 14.04 -13.69 16.68
N THR A 341 14.58 -12.69 15.98
CA THR A 341 13.78 -11.79 15.15
C THR A 341 13.06 -12.55 14.02
N ALA A 342 13.74 -13.49 13.35
CA ALA A 342 13.13 -14.31 12.31
C ALA A 342 11.99 -15.19 12.86
N LEU A 343 12.17 -15.79 14.05
CA LEU A 343 11.13 -16.56 14.73
C LEU A 343 9.93 -15.69 15.12
N MET A 344 10.16 -14.47 15.61
CA MET A 344 9.08 -13.52 15.89
C MET A 344 8.25 -13.22 14.62
N VAL A 345 8.92 -12.99 13.48
CA VAL A 345 8.25 -12.79 12.19
C VAL A 345 7.44 -14.02 11.79
N ALA A 346 8.02 -15.21 11.96
CA ALA A 346 7.34 -16.46 11.61
C ALA A 346 6.09 -16.71 12.47
N TYR A 347 6.19 -16.56 13.79
CA TYR A 347 5.03 -16.69 14.68
C TYR A 347 3.97 -15.62 14.40
N SER A 348 4.38 -14.38 14.15
CA SER A 348 3.49 -13.29 13.78
C SER A 348 2.69 -13.61 12.50
N LYS A 349 3.35 -14.11 11.45
CA LYS A 349 2.67 -14.51 10.21
C LYS A 349 1.77 -15.74 10.36
N CYS A 350 2.07 -16.61 11.34
CA CYS A 350 1.23 -17.76 11.70
C CYS A 350 0.05 -17.38 12.61
N GLY A 351 -0.05 -16.15 13.09
CA GLY A 351 -1.11 -15.70 14.00
C GLY A 351 -0.80 -15.92 15.49
N GLU A 352 0.34 -16.52 15.84
CA GLU A 352 0.73 -16.88 17.23
C GLU A 352 1.47 -15.72 17.91
N MET A 353 0.73 -14.64 18.19
CA MET A 353 1.32 -13.42 18.75
C MET A 353 1.86 -13.59 20.17
N ASP A 354 1.28 -14.51 20.97
CA ASP A 354 1.76 -14.79 22.32
C ASP A 354 3.14 -15.43 22.32
N ASP A 355 3.41 -16.35 21.36
CA ASP A 355 4.73 -16.97 21.23
C ASP A 355 5.75 -15.95 20.67
N ALA A 356 5.35 -15.07 19.76
CA ALA A 356 6.19 -13.96 19.30
C ALA A 356 6.55 -13.00 20.46
N TYR A 357 5.59 -12.65 21.31
CA TYR A 357 5.80 -11.78 22.48
C TYR A 357 6.70 -12.43 23.53
N LYS A 358 6.56 -13.77 23.78
CA LYS A 358 7.47 -14.50 24.68
C LYS A 358 8.92 -14.43 24.21
N ILE A 359 9.18 -14.62 22.91
CA ILE A 359 10.53 -14.49 22.37
C ILE A 359 11.06 -13.08 22.59
N PHE A 360 10.26 -12.06 22.28
CA PHE A 360 10.62 -10.66 22.51
C PHE A 360 10.98 -10.38 23.97
N SER A 361 10.19 -10.89 24.92
CA SER A 361 10.44 -10.68 26.38
C SER A 361 11.66 -11.44 26.89
N MET A 362 12.07 -12.52 26.22
CA MET A 362 13.26 -13.31 26.58
C MET A 362 14.56 -12.75 25.97
N MET A 363 14.48 -11.78 25.07
CA MET A 363 15.69 -11.19 24.46
C MET A 363 16.51 -10.45 25.51
N GLN A 364 17.80 -10.77 25.59
CA GLN A 364 18.73 -10.15 26.53
C GLN A 364 19.21 -8.77 26.03
N GLY A 365 19.25 -7.80 26.93
CA GLY A 365 19.71 -6.44 26.63
C GLY A 365 18.64 -5.54 26.06
N VAL A 366 19.04 -4.37 25.57
CA VAL A 366 18.13 -3.39 24.96
C VAL A 366 17.62 -3.90 23.63
N GLN A 367 16.31 -4.00 23.52
CA GLN A 367 15.66 -4.41 22.26
C GLN A 367 15.92 -3.37 21.16
N SER A 368 16.23 -3.84 19.96
CA SER A 368 16.50 -2.98 18.82
C SER A 368 15.21 -2.40 18.22
N VAL A 369 15.32 -1.32 17.47
CA VAL A 369 14.19 -0.76 16.68
C VAL A 369 13.54 -1.84 15.80
N VAL A 370 14.35 -2.74 15.22
CA VAL A 370 13.86 -3.81 14.35
C VAL A 370 12.95 -4.78 15.09
N THR A 371 13.33 -5.20 16.31
CA THR A 371 12.52 -6.14 17.11
C THR A 371 11.20 -5.52 17.57
N TRP A 372 11.22 -4.25 18.02
CA TRP A 372 10.01 -3.51 18.34
C TRP A 372 9.08 -3.35 17.13
N THR A 373 9.62 -2.91 15.99
CA THR A 373 8.86 -2.75 14.76
C THR A 373 8.25 -4.06 14.30
N THR A 374 9.00 -5.17 14.37
CA THR A 374 8.51 -6.51 14.02
C THR A 374 7.31 -6.90 14.88
N LEU A 375 7.38 -6.69 16.18
CA LEU A 375 6.30 -7.05 17.10
C LEU A 375 5.07 -6.15 16.89
N ILE A 376 5.26 -4.84 16.76
CA ILE A 376 4.20 -3.87 16.48
C ILE A 376 3.48 -4.24 15.18
N THR A 377 4.23 -4.43 14.10
CA THR A 377 3.68 -4.81 12.79
C THR A 377 2.95 -6.15 12.85
N GLY A 378 3.48 -7.11 13.61
CA GLY A 378 2.84 -8.40 13.83
C GLY A 378 1.46 -8.27 14.47
N TYR A 379 1.34 -7.50 15.55
CA TYR A 379 0.04 -7.26 16.18
C TYR A 379 -0.93 -6.54 15.23
N LEU A 380 -0.46 -5.57 14.43
CA LEU A 380 -1.29 -4.88 13.46
C LEU A 380 -1.85 -5.81 12.38
N GLN A 381 -1.01 -6.69 11.84
CA GLN A 381 -1.40 -7.68 10.83
C GLN A 381 -2.40 -8.71 11.35
N ASN A 382 -2.36 -9.00 12.65
CA ASN A 382 -3.28 -9.94 13.32
C ASN A 382 -4.47 -9.24 14.01
N GLY A 383 -4.75 -7.97 13.68
CA GLY A 383 -5.90 -7.24 14.19
C GLY A 383 -5.76 -6.69 15.63
N GLY A 384 -4.62 -6.92 16.27
CA GLY A 384 -4.34 -6.50 17.66
C GLY A 384 -3.95 -5.02 17.79
N LYS A 385 -4.77 -4.12 17.29
CA LYS A 385 -4.52 -2.68 17.20
C LYS A 385 -4.13 -2.03 18.53
N GLU A 386 -4.90 -2.27 19.58
CA GLU A 386 -4.67 -1.68 20.90
C GLU A 386 -3.34 -2.13 21.52
N ARG A 387 -2.97 -3.40 21.32
CA ARG A 387 -1.71 -3.93 21.81
C ARG A 387 -0.52 -3.32 21.07
N ALA A 388 -0.64 -3.16 19.75
CA ALA A 388 0.38 -2.49 18.93
C ALA A 388 0.66 -1.05 19.41
N LEU A 389 -0.39 -0.31 19.75
CA LEU A 389 -0.24 1.04 20.29
C LEU A 389 0.45 1.07 21.66
N LYS A 390 0.06 0.16 22.56
CA LYS A 390 0.72 0.05 23.86
C LYS A 390 2.22 -0.21 23.67
N LEU A 391 2.58 -1.12 22.77
CA LEU A 391 3.97 -1.42 22.44
C LEU A 391 4.71 -0.23 21.83
N PHE A 392 4.06 0.56 20.97
CA PHE A 392 4.65 1.78 20.43
C PHE A 392 4.93 2.82 21.53
N CYS A 393 4.01 2.97 22.49
CA CYS A 393 4.23 3.82 23.65
C CYS A 393 5.34 3.27 24.57
N GLU A 394 5.40 1.96 24.80
CA GLU A 394 6.44 1.29 25.58
C GLU A 394 7.82 1.48 24.92
N MET A 395 7.94 1.26 23.60
CA MET A 395 9.16 1.52 22.83
C MET A 395 9.69 2.95 23.06
N SER A 396 8.80 3.94 23.02
CA SER A 396 9.15 5.35 23.25
C SER A 396 9.59 5.62 24.70
N ARG A 397 8.98 4.94 25.68
CA ARG A 397 9.34 5.07 27.11
C ARG A 397 10.71 4.44 27.41
N GLU A 398 11.04 3.35 26.73
CA GLU A 398 12.36 2.71 26.85
C GLU A 398 13.48 3.48 26.10
N GLY A 399 13.14 4.63 25.51
CA GLY A 399 14.10 5.49 24.82
C GLY A 399 14.51 5.00 23.43
N VAL A 400 13.86 3.96 22.90
CA VAL A 400 14.10 3.46 21.55
C VAL A 400 13.35 4.34 20.55
N ARG A 401 14.09 5.02 19.68
CA ARG A 401 13.48 5.93 18.68
C ARG A 401 12.83 5.12 17.55
N PRO A 402 11.54 5.36 17.28
CA PRO A 402 10.89 4.75 16.10
C PRO A 402 11.58 5.18 14.82
N ASN A 403 11.64 4.29 13.85
CA ASN A 403 12.11 4.58 12.51
C ASN A 403 10.92 4.78 11.53
N ASP A 404 11.22 5.04 10.27
CA ASP A 404 10.24 5.24 9.19
C ASP A 404 9.27 4.05 9.04
N PHE A 405 9.76 2.82 9.15
CA PHE A 405 8.92 1.62 9.11
C PHE A 405 7.94 1.54 10.29
N THR A 406 8.40 1.93 11.49
CA THR A 406 7.55 1.95 12.69
C THR A 406 6.43 2.98 12.54
N TYR A 407 6.77 4.20 12.11
CA TYR A 407 5.80 5.27 11.89
C TYR A 407 4.79 4.88 10.80
N SER A 408 5.26 4.39 9.65
CA SER A 408 4.40 3.96 8.57
C SER A 408 3.43 2.87 8.99
N ALA A 409 3.89 1.87 9.76
CA ALA A 409 3.04 0.79 10.26
C ALA A 409 1.92 1.32 11.19
N ILE A 410 2.25 2.19 12.12
CA ILE A 410 1.28 2.76 13.07
C ILE A 410 0.25 3.65 12.37
N LEU A 411 0.68 4.47 11.40
CA LEU A 411 -0.18 5.39 10.67
C LEU A 411 -1.23 4.66 9.81
N MET A 412 -0.91 3.46 9.30
CA MET A 412 -1.83 2.70 8.44
C MET A 412 -3.13 2.25 9.14
N VAL A 413 -3.18 2.23 10.48
CA VAL A 413 -4.19 1.43 11.20
C VAL A 413 -5.16 2.26 12.03
N TYR A 414 -4.96 3.59 12.23
CA TYR A 414 -5.61 4.22 13.38
C TYR A 414 -6.59 5.38 13.19
N PRO A 415 -7.58 5.49 14.15
CA PRO A 415 -8.59 6.55 14.13
C PRO A 415 -8.02 7.92 14.50
N SER A 416 -8.76 8.93 14.13
CA SER A 416 -8.51 10.36 14.00
C SER A 416 -7.64 11.04 15.07
N PHE A 417 -7.82 10.76 16.34
CA PHE A 417 -7.16 11.54 17.41
C PHE A 417 -5.66 11.22 17.56
N PHE A 418 -5.28 9.97 17.34
CA PHE A 418 -3.90 9.51 17.56
C PHE A 418 -2.96 9.93 16.41
N ILE A 419 -3.48 10.15 15.21
CA ILE A 419 -2.69 10.57 14.04
C ILE A 419 -1.97 11.90 14.32
N PHE A 420 -2.64 12.88 14.96
CA PHE A 420 -2.02 14.15 15.31
C PHE A 420 -0.86 13.99 16.28
N GLN A 421 -0.95 13.05 17.24
CA GLN A 421 0.13 12.78 18.19
C GLN A 421 1.33 12.11 17.51
N VAL A 422 1.08 11.15 16.63
CA VAL A 422 2.14 10.49 15.82
C VAL A 422 2.78 11.51 14.88
N HIS A 423 2.00 12.34 14.21
CA HIS A 423 2.51 13.40 13.33
C HIS A 423 3.42 14.37 14.09
N ALA A 424 3.02 14.79 15.30
CA ALA A 424 3.85 15.62 16.15
C ALA A 424 5.19 14.93 16.53
N GLN A 425 5.20 13.62 16.72
CA GLN A 425 6.44 12.85 16.94
C GLN A 425 7.30 12.74 15.67
N VAL A 426 6.67 12.52 14.52
CA VAL A 426 7.34 12.49 13.21
C VAL A 426 8.09 13.79 12.96
N ILE A 427 7.46 14.95 13.24
CA ILE A 427 8.11 16.27 13.16
C ILE A 427 9.31 16.35 14.13
N LYS A 428 9.13 15.97 15.40
CA LYS A 428 10.19 16.00 16.41
C LYS A 428 11.40 15.12 16.08
N THR A 429 11.18 14.04 15.35
CA THR A 429 12.21 13.08 14.96
C THR A 429 12.77 13.33 13.56
N ASN A 430 12.31 14.38 12.89
CA ASN A 430 12.74 14.82 11.56
C ASN A 430 12.44 13.80 10.42
N TYR A 431 11.37 13.00 10.56
CA TYR A 431 10.90 12.09 9.52
C TYR A 431 9.78 12.68 8.62
N GLU A 432 9.40 13.94 8.82
CA GLU A 432 8.33 14.61 8.06
C GLU A 432 8.62 14.70 6.55
N LYS A 433 9.91 14.74 6.19
CA LYS A 433 10.37 14.82 4.81
C LYS A 433 10.53 13.43 4.15
N SER A 434 10.47 12.36 4.94
CA SER A 434 10.60 10.99 4.44
C SER A 434 9.42 10.61 3.52
N PRO A 435 9.65 10.14 2.28
CA PRO A 435 8.57 9.75 1.37
C PRO A 435 7.67 8.65 1.96
N SER A 436 8.25 7.66 2.64
CA SER A 436 7.52 6.53 3.23
C SER A 436 6.56 6.98 4.34
N VAL A 437 7.06 7.78 5.29
CA VAL A 437 6.25 8.29 6.42
C VAL A 437 5.23 9.31 5.92
N GLY A 438 5.65 10.23 5.04
CA GLY A 438 4.79 11.24 4.45
C GLY A 438 3.63 10.63 3.68
N THR A 439 3.87 9.60 2.88
CA THR A 439 2.81 8.87 2.16
C THR A 439 1.82 8.22 3.12
N SER A 440 2.32 7.62 4.21
CA SER A 440 1.44 7.02 5.24
C SER A 440 0.63 8.08 6.00
N LEU A 441 1.18 9.27 6.23
CA LEU A 441 0.45 10.41 6.81
C LEU A 441 -0.64 10.93 5.87
N ILE A 442 -0.34 11.06 4.57
CA ILE A 442 -1.32 11.45 3.55
C ILE A 442 -2.50 10.47 3.57
N ASP A 443 -2.22 9.17 3.47
CA ASP A 443 -3.26 8.13 3.49
C ASP A 443 -4.10 8.18 4.78
N ALA A 444 -3.46 8.37 5.92
CA ALA A 444 -4.13 8.50 7.21
C ALA A 444 -5.04 9.74 7.26
N TYR A 445 -4.57 10.91 6.83
CA TYR A 445 -5.39 12.13 6.79
C TYR A 445 -6.53 12.05 5.77
N VAL A 446 -6.28 11.45 4.62
CA VAL A 446 -7.30 11.19 3.59
C VAL A 446 -8.41 10.30 4.15
N LYS A 447 -8.09 9.21 4.84
CA LYS A 447 -9.06 8.32 5.50
C LYS A 447 -9.89 9.02 6.58
N MET A 448 -9.35 10.07 7.19
CA MET A 448 -10.08 10.94 8.13
C MET A 448 -10.97 11.98 7.44
N GLY A 449 -10.92 12.09 6.12
CA GLY A 449 -11.58 13.15 5.37
C GLY A 449 -10.88 14.51 5.46
N ASN A 450 -9.67 14.58 6.02
CA ASN A 450 -8.93 15.82 6.20
C ASN A 450 -7.86 16.01 5.09
N VAL A 451 -8.34 16.21 3.87
CA VAL A 451 -7.47 16.33 2.69
C VAL A 451 -6.57 17.57 2.75
N HIS A 452 -7.00 18.63 3.46
CA HIS A 452 -6.19 19.84 3.62
C HIS A 452 -4.89 19.59 4.40
N GLU A 453 -4.93 18.79 5.49
CA GLU A 453 -3.71 18.40 6.21
C GLU A 453 -2.86 17.43 5.38
N ALA A 454 -3.50 16.53 4.61
CA ALA A 454 -2.78 15.68 3.66
C ALA A 454 -2.00 16.50 2.62
N GLU A 455 -2.59 17.58 2.11
CA GLU A 455 -1.94 18.49 1.15
C GLU A 455 -0.72 19.18 1.75
N LYS A 456 -0.80 19.66 3.00
CA LYS A 456 0.35 20.26 3.69
C LYS A 456 1.50 19.27 3.82
N VAL A 457 1.21 18.04 4.23
CA VAL A 457 2.23 16.97 4.31
C VAL A 457 2.81 16.69 2.93
N PHE A 458 1.97 16.60 1.90
CA PHE A 458 2.41 16.36 0.54
C PHE A 458 3.39 17.43 0.02
N GLN A 459 3.20 18.69 0.41
CA GLN A 459 4.10 19.78 0.00
C GLN A 459 5.50 19.67 0.65
N ILE A 460 5.59 19.14 1.87
CA ILE A 460 6.83 19.05 2.65
C ILE A 460 7.72 17.87 2.21
N ILE A 461 7.14 16.80 1.68
CA ILE A 461 7.89 15.60 1.27
C ILE A 461 8.95 15.94 0.22
N GLU A 462 10.18 15.53 0.46
CA GLU A 462 11.30 15.64 -0.48
C GLU A 462 11.41 14.34 -1.30
N GLY A 463 11.63 14.46 -2.62
CA GLY A 463 11.77 13.28 -3.49
C GLY A 463 10.50 12.44 -3.57
N LYS A 464 9.37 13.10 -3.85
CA LYS A 464 8.05 12.43 -3.98
C LYS A 464 8.09 11.27 -4.95
N ASP A 465 7.80 10.08 -4.47
CA ASP A 465 7.64 8.90 -5.29
C ASP A 465 6.23 8.83 -5.90
N ILE A 466 6.03 7.92 -6.84
CA ILE A 466 4.73 7.72 -7.51
C ILE A 466 3.62 7.32 -6.53
N VAL A 467 3.98 6.76 -5.35
CA VAL A 467 3.02 6.31 -4.33
C VAL A 467 2.44 7.51 -3.60
N ALA A 468 3.29 8.49 -3.23
CA ALA A 468 2.85 9.75 -2.61
C ALA A 468 1.88 10.52 -3.52
N TRP A 469 2.20 10.61 -4.81
CA TRP A 469 1.33 11.22 -5.81
C TRP A 469 -0.03 10.50 -5.91
N SER A 470 0.00 9.15 -5.96
CA SER A 470 -1.22 8.34 -6.05
C SER A 470 -2.09 8.48 -4.79
N ALA A 471 -1.49 8.54 -3.61
CA ALA A 471 -2.20 8.74 -2.34
C ALA A 471 -2.91 10.09 -2.30
N MET A 472 -2.25 11.18 -2.71
CA MET A 472 -2.86 12.50 -2.75
C MET A 472 -4.00 12.59 -3.78
N LEU A 473 -3.81 12.04 -4.98
CA LEU A 473 -4.84 11.95 -6.01
C LEU A 473 -6.05 11.13 -5.54
N SER A 474 -5.81 10.03 -4.81
CA SER A 474 -6.89 9.24 -4.19
C SER A 474 -7.64 10.04 -3.14
N GLY A 475 -6.96 10.89 -2.38
CA GLY A 475 -7.59 11.80 -1.42
C GLY A 475 -8.56 12.77 -2.09
N TYR A 476 -8.15 13.43 -3.15
CA TYR A 476 -9.04 14.31 -3.92
C TYR A 476 -10.21 13.53 -4.55
N ALA A 477 -9.98 12.31 -5.02
CA ALA A 477 -11.05 11.46 -5.55
C ALA A 477 -12.12 11.12 -4.49
N GLN A 478 -11.71 10.88 -3.24
CA GLN A 478 -12.64 10.56 -2.14
C GLN A 478 -13.55 11.72 -1.78
N ILE A 479 -13.05 12.96 -1.79
CA ILE A 479 -13.87 14.14 -1.49
C ILE A 479 -14.57 14.71 -2.74
N GLY A 480 -14.32 14.13 -3.92
CA GLY A 480 -14.90 14.59 -5.19
C GLY A 480 -14.32 15.92 -5.70
N ASP A 481 -13.12 16.29 -5.25
CA ASP A 481 -12.42 17.48 -5.74
C ASP A 481 -11.66 17.16 -7.05
N THR A 482 -12.35 17.35 -8.15
CA THR A 482 -11.80 17.12 -9.48
C THR A 482 -10.71 18.16 -9.83
N GLU A 483 -10.90 19.43 -9.43
CA GLU A 483 -9.94 20.49 -9.75
C GLU A 483 -8.58 20.24 -9.06
N GLY A 484 -8.60 19.91 -7.78
CA GLY A 484 -7.41 19.52 -7.01
C GLY A 484 -6.70 18.31 -7.61
N ALA A 485 -7.46 17.28 -8.02
CA ALA A 485 -6.91 16.10 -8.66
C ALA A 485 -6.25 16.41 -10.02
N VAL A 486 -6.90 17.17 -10.89
CA VAL A 486 -6.36 17.56 -12.20
C VAL A 486 -5.09 18.39 -12.03
N LYS A 487 -5.10 19.37 -11.14
CA LYS A 487 -3.96 20.25 -10.85
C LYS A 487 -2.75 19.44 -10.34
N THR A 488 -2.98 18.51 -9.43
CA THR A 488 -1.95 17.61 -8.89
C THR A 488 -1.40 16.69 -9.96
N TYR A 489 -2.23 16.13 -10.84
CA TYR A 489 -1.79 15.32 -11.97
C TYR A 489 -0.93 16.12 -12.97
N LEU A 490 -1.31 17.36 -13.27
CA LEU A 490 -0.51 18.22 -14.13
C LEU A 490 0.84 18.56 -13.49
N GLN A 491 0.89 18.73 -12.16
CA GLN A 491 2.14 18.93 -11.45
C GLN A 491 3.04 17.70 -11.55
N LEU A 492 2.50 16.49 -11.30
CA LEU A 492 3.21 15.22 -11.46
C LEU A 492 3.90 15.11 -12.82
N THR A 493 3.17 15.43 -13.90
CA THR A 493 3.71 15.38 -15.27
C THR A 493 4.78 16.43 -15.52
N ARG A 494 4.66 17.64 -14.94
CA ARG A 494 5.68 18.71 -15.04
C ARG A 494 6.97 18.34 -14.29
N GLU A 495 6.88 17.62 -13.19
CA GLU A 495 8.04 17.10 -12.44
C GLU A 495 8.71 15.90 -13.14
N GLY A 496 8.20 15.49 -14.31
CA GLY A 496 8.78 14.39 -15.10
C GLY A 496 8.47 12.99 -14.59
N VAL A 497 7.60 12.85 -13.59
CA VAL A 497 7.20 11.55 -13.06
C VAL A 497 6.22 10.89 -14.04
N ARG A 498 6.51 9.66 -14.46
CA ARG A 498 5.64 8.92 -15.38
C ARG A 498 4.38 8.43 -14.65
N PRO A 499 3.17 8.80 -15.11
CA PRO A 499 1.94 8.28 -14.56
C PRO A 499 1.86 6.75 -14.69
N ASN A 500 1.35 6.10 -13.66
CA ASN A 500 1.03 4.67 -13.68
C ASN A 500 -0.49 4.44 -13.66
N MET A 501 -0.91 3.16 -13.67
CA MET A 501 -2.33 2.80 -13.66
C MET A 501 -3.06 3.34 -12.42
N PHE A 502 -2.40 3.44 -11.26
CA PHE A 502 -3.00 3.91 -10.01
C PHE A 502 -3.24 5.43 -10.02
N THR A 503 -2.25 6.22 -10.50
CA THR A 503 -2.40 7.67 -10.63
C THR A 503 -3.52 8.03 -11.60
N LEU A 504 -3.58 7.36 -12.75
CA LEU A 504 -4.64 7.57 -13.74
C LEU A 504 -6.01 7.13 -13.22
N SER A 505 -6.10 5.96 -12.57
CA SER A 505 -7.34 5.49 -11.97
C SER A 505 -7.87 6.48 -10.91
N SER A 506 -6.99 7.03 -10.05
CA SER A 506 -7.38 8.01 -9.04
C SER A 506 -7.93 9.31 -9.66
N VAL A 507 -7.25 9.86 -10.68
CA VAL A 507 -7.76 11.07 -11.38
C VAL A 507 -9.07 10.80 -12.11
N ILE A 508 -9.21 9.65 -12.77
CA ILE A 508 -10.45 9.25 -13.45
C ILE A 508 -11.58 9.09 -12.43
N ASN A 509 -11.31 8.52 -11.26
CA ASN A 509 -12.30 8.42 -10.19
C ASN A 509 -12.69 9.80 -9.63
N ALA A 510 -11.74 10.75 -9.54
CA ALA A 510 -12.06 12.13 -9.18
C ALA A 510 -12.95 12.81 -10.23
N CYS A 511 -12.73 12.54 -11.52
CA CYS A 511 -13.59 13.01 -12.61
C CYS A 511 -14.99 12.38 -12.59
N ALA A 512 -15.21 11.29 -11.87
CA ALA A 512 -16.54 10.69 -11.68
C ALA A 512 -17.43 11.46 -10.67
N ALA A 513 -16.92 12.55 -10.08
CA ALA A 513 -17.72 13.41 -9.20
C ALA A 513 -18.83 14.15 -9.98
N PRO A 514 -19.99 14.41 -9.37
CA PRO A 514 -21.13 15.05 -10.02
C PRO A 514 -20.84 16.46 -10.58
N THR A 515 -19.87 17.14 -9.96
CA THR A 515 -19.48 18.52 -10.31
C THR A 515 -18.34 18.58 -11.35
N SER A 516 -17.90 17.43 -11.86
CA SER A 516 -16.78 17.34 -12.79
C SER A 516 -17.19 17.61 -14.22
N ALA A 517 -16.35 18.36 -14.94
CA ALA A 517 -16.50 18.53 -16.38
C ALA A 517 -16.29 17.20 -17.13
N VAL A 518 -17.26 16.81 -17.95
CA VAL A 518 -17.22 15.56 -18.75
C VAL A 518 -15.97 15.47 -19.62
N GLU A 519 -15.49 16.61 -20.12
CA GLU A 519 -14.31 16.68 -20.98
C GLU A 519 -13.01 16.25 -20.29
N HIS A 520 -12.84 16.52 -19.00
CA HIS A 520 -11.66 16.05 -18.26
C HIS A 520 -11.57 14.51 -18.27
N GLY A 521 -12.70 13.83 -18.04
CA GLY A 521 -12.74 12.36 -18.07
C GLY A 521 -12.34 11.78 -19.43
N LYS A 522 -12.84 12.38 -20.52
CA LYS A 522 -12.46 11.98 -21.89
C LYS A 522 -10.98 12.22 -22.19
N GLN A 523 -10.41 13.33 -21.70
CA GLN A 523 -8.98 13.63 -21.85
C GLN A 523 -8.11 12.59 -21.13
N PHE A 524 -8.46 12.19 -19.90
CA PHE A 524 -7.74 11.15 -19.16
C PHE A 524 -7.92 9.76 -19.78
N HIS A 525 -9.08 9.44 -20.38
CA HIS A 525 -9.24 8.25 -21.19
C HIS A 525 -8.30 8.25 -22.39
N ALA A 526 -8.24 9.37 -23.15
CA ALA A 526 -7.29 9.50 -24.26
C ALA A 526 -5.81 9.40 -23.79
N CYS A 527 -5.50 9.95 -22.61
CA CYS A 527 -4.17 9.80 -22.00
C CYS A 527 -3.86 8.33 -21.68
N SER A 528 -4.81 7.58 -21.13
CA SER A 528 -4.64 6.16 -20.81
C SER A 528 -4.34 5.32 -22.06
N ILE A 529 -5.02 5.60 -23.18
CA ILE A 529 -4.78 4.94 -24.48
C ILE A 529 -3.35 5.25 -24.98
N LYS A 530 -2.92 6.52 -24.93
CA LYS A 530 -1.57 6.93 -25.32
C LYS A 530 -0.47 6.23 -24.52
N LEU A 531 -0.72 5.99 -23.24
CA LEU A 531 0.20 5.29 -22.34
C LEU A 531 0.08 3.76 -22.42
N ARG A 532 -0.85 3.22 -23.20
CA ARG A 532 -1.19 1.80 -23.34
C ARG A 532 -1.58 1.14 -22.01
N LEU A 533 -2.27 1.87 -21.14
CA LEU A 533 -2.73 1.42 -19.83
C LEU A 533 -4.24 1.16 -19.79
N ASP A 534 -4.98 1.52 -20.85
CA ASP A 534 -6.44 1.44 -20.98
C ASP A 534 -7.01 0.02 -20.79
N ASN A 535 -6.22 -1.01 -21.06
CA ASN A 535 -6.62 -2.42 -20.91
C ASN A 535 -6.25 -3.02 -19.54
N THR A 536 -5.70 -2.25 -18.59
CA THR A 536 -5.47 -2.75 -17.24
C THR A 536 -6.78 -2.81 -16.46
N LEU A 537 -7.01 -3.89 -15.70
CA LEU A 537 -8.25 -4.12 -14.95
C LEU A 537 -8.66 -2.91 -14.10
N CYS A 538 -7.74 -2.40 -13.30
CA CYS A 538 -7.99 -1.27 -12.40
C CYS A 538 -8.45 -0.01 -13.16
N LEU A 539 -7.81 0.32 -14.28
CA LEU A 539 -8.10 1.52 -15.04
C LEU A 539 -9.39 1.38 -15.86
N SER A 540 -9.61 0.20 -16.45
CA SER A 540 -10.85 -0.08 -17.17
C SER A 540 -12.07 0.01 -16.25
N SER A 541 -12.00 -0.53 -15.03
CA SER A 541 -13.07 -0.42 -14.03
C SER A 541 -13.34 1.03 -13.61
N ALA A 542 -12.27 1.84 -13.46
CA ALA A 542 -12.40 3.28 -13.18
C ALA A 542 -13.05 4.04 -14.34
N LEU A 543 -12.70 3.72 -15.60
CA LEU A 543 -13.30 4.30 -16.80
C LEU A 543 -14.79 3.92 -16.92
N VAL A 544 -15.14 2.66 -16.69
CA VAL A 544 -16.55 2.22 -16.69
C VAL A 544 -17.34 3.00 -15.64
N THR A 545 -16.82 3.10 -14.42
CA THR A 545 -17.45 3.85 -13.32
C THR A 545 -17.60 5.34 -13.65
N MET A 546 -16.56 5.95 -14.21
CA MET A 546 -16.56 7.35 -14.60
C MET A 546 -17.64 7.64 -15.66
N TYR A 547 -17.63 6.89 -16.78
CA TYR A 547 -18.62 7.11 -17.83
C TYR A 547 -20.06 6.86 -17.36
N ALA A 548 -20.30 5.82 -16.55
CA ALA A 548 -21.61 5.57 -15.98
C ALA A 548 -22.08 6.72 -15.09
N LYS A 549 -21.22 7.23 -14.21
CA LYS A 549 -21.55 8.36 -13.32
C LYS A 549 -21.69 9.71 -14.05
N MET A 550 -21.05 9.84 -15.21
CA MET A 550 -21.19 11.02 -16.09
C MET A 550 -22.46 10.99 -16.97
N GLY A 551 -23.27 9.94 -16.88
CA GLY A 551 -24.49 9.80 -17.66
C GLY A 551 -24.31 9.19 -19.05
N ASN A 552 -23.14 8.65 -19.37
CA ASN A 552 -22.83 8.01 -20.66
C ASN A 552 -22.63 6.50 -20.50
N ILE A 553 -23.75 5.79 -20.36
CA ILE A 553 -23.73 4.34 -20.18
C ILE A 553 -23.25 3.57 -21.42
N GLU A 554 -23.40 4.15 -22.62
CA GLU A 554 -22.96 3.54 -23.87
C GLU A 554 -21.43 3.46 -23.93
N SER A 555 -20.74 4.56 -23.65
CA SER A 555 -19.26 4.56 -23.53
C SER A 555 -18.77 3.66 -22.40
N ALA A 556 -19.48 3.60 -21.27
CA ALA A 556 -19.14 2.67 -20.19
C ALA A 556 -19.21 1.22 -20.67
N ASN A 557 -20.26 0.85 -21.42
CA ASN A 557 -20.46 -0.48 -21.97
C ASN A 557 -19.42 -0.81 -23.06
N GLU A 558 -19.02 0.16 -23.88
CA GLU A 558 -17.96 -0.05 -24.87
C GLU A 558 -16.62 -0.37 -24.20
N VAL A 559 -16.24 0.39 -23.16
CA VAL A 559 -15.03 0.11 -22.39
C VAL A 559 -15.10 -1.27 -21.74
N PHE A 560 -16.24 -1.61 -21.13
CA PHE A 560 -16.46 -2.93 -20.52
C PHE A 560 -16.36 -4.08 -21.54
N LYS A 561 -16.89 -3.91 -22.75
CA LYS A 561 -16.82 -4.94 -23.81
C LYS A 561 -15.39 -5.16 -24.33
N ARG A 562 -14.55 -4.11 -24.34
CA ARG A 562 -13.16 -4.20 -24.80
C ARG A 562 -12.23 -4.88 -23.80
N GLN A 563 -12.63 -5.01 -22.53
CA GLN A 563 -11.85 -5.74 -21.53
C GLN A 563 -11.70 -7.21 -21.91
N GLY A 564 -10.45 -7.71 -21.93
CA GLY A 564 -10.16 -9.13 -22.17
C GLY A 564 -10.52 -10.00 -20.97
N GLU A 565 -10.04 -9.64 -19.79
CA GLU A 565 -10.37 -10.26 -18.50
C GLU A 565 -11.21 -9.29 -17.69
N ARG A 566 -12.21 -9.81 -16.97
CA ARG A 566 -13.13 -9.02 -16.15
C ARG A 566 -13.16 -9.57 -14.75
N ASP A 567 -12.85 -8.72 -13.78
CA ASP A 567 -12.97 -9.03 -12.37
C ASP A 567 -14.34 -8.64 -11.80
N LEU A 568 -14.59 -9.02 -10.57
CA LEU A 568 -15.82 -8.68 -9.85
C LEU A 568 -16.10 -7.17 -9.83
N ILE A 569 -15.04 -6.34 -9.72
CA ILE A 569 -15.15 -4.89 -9.69
C ILE A 569 -15.67 -4.34 -11.02
N SER A 570 -15.16 -4.84 -12.14
CA SER A 570 -15.60 -4.45 -13.47
C SER A 570 -17.08 -4.78 -13.71
N TRP A 571 -17.50 -5.99 -13.32
CA TRP A 571 -18.90 -6.41 -13.40
C TRP A 571 -19.81 -5.56 -12.52
N ASN A 572 -19.44 -5.34 -11.25
CA ASN A 572 -20.20 -4.50 -10.32
C ASN A 572 -20.29 -3.04 -10.80
N SER A 573 -19.23 -2.53 -11.45
CA SER A 573 -19.22 -1.18 -12.01
C SER A 573 -20.25 -1.00 -13.15
N ILE A 574 -20.30 -1.93 -14.09
CA ILE A 574 -21.27 -1.84 -15.22
C ILE A 574 -22.70 -2.12 -14.77
N ILE A 575 -22.91 -3.09 -13.86
CA ILE A 575 -24.23 -3.37 -13.27
C ILE A 575 -24.76 -2.14 -12.52
N SER A 576 -23.92 -1.51 -11.68
CA SER A 576 -24.24 -0.27 -10.98
C SER A 576 -24.53 0.88 -11.95
N GLY A 577 -23.78 0.96 -13.05
CA GLY A 577 -24.03 1.90 -14.13
C GLY A 577 -25.44 1.75 -14.71
N TYR A 578 -25.83 0.57 -15.14
CA TYR A 578 -27.18 0.33 -15.65
C TYR A 578 -28.27 0.59 -14.60
N ALA A 579 -28.01 0.25 -13.32
CA ALA A 579 -28.95 0.51 -12.23
C ALA A 579 -29.18 2.02 -12.05
N GLN A 580 -28.12 2.82 -12.05
CA GLN A 580 -28.20 4.29 -11.94
C GLN A 580 -28.91 4.93 -13.13
N HIS A 581 -28.86 4.32 -14.32
CA HIS A 581 -29.58 4.76 -15.50
C HIS A 581 -31.03 4.26 -15.59
N GLY A 582 -31.53 3.58 -14.53
CA GLY A 582 -32.90 3.10 -14.46
C GLY A 582 -33.19 1.88 -15.36
N ASN A 583 -32.17 1.25 -15.91
CA ASN A 583 -32.33 0.10 -16.83
C ASN A 583 -32.27 -1.23 -16.07
N GLY A 584 -33.28 -1.49 -15.22
CA GLY A 584 -33.35 -2.68 -14.37
C GLY A 584 -33.29 -4.00 -15.18
N LYS A 585 -33.93 -4.06 -16.33
CA LYS A 585 -33.89 -5.27 -17.18
C LYS A 585 -32.46 -5.59 -17.62
N LYS A 586 -31.71 -4.56 -18.02
CA LYS A 586 -30.32 -4.76 -18.45
C LYS A 586 -29.40 -5.16 -17.30
N VAL A 587 -29.67 -4.66 -16.09
CA VAL A 587 -28.99 -5.12 -14.86
C VAL A 587 -29.13 -6.62 -14.68
N LEU A 588 -30.36 -7.14 -14.81
CA LEU A 588 -30.65 -8.56 -14.66
C LEU A 588 -29.99 -9.41 -15.76
N GLU A 589 -30.00 -8.94 -17.01
CA GLU A 589 -29.29 -9.62 -18.11
C GLU A 589 -27.79 -9.73 -17.84
N VAL A 590 -27.14 -8.63 -17.45
CA VAL A 590 -25.70 -8.59 -17.18
C VAL A 590 -25.35 -9.41 -15.93
N PHE A 591 -26.21 -9.43 -14.93
CA PHE A 591 -26.04 -10.26 -13.73
C PHE A 591 -26.10 -11.75 -14.07
N GLU A 592 -27.06 -12.17 -14.91
CA GLU A 592 -27.15 -13.58 -15.36
C GLU A 592 -25.97 -13.97 -16.26
N ASP A 593 -25.43 -13.04 -17.05
CA ASP A 593 -24.20 -13.27 -17.81
C ASP A 593 -22.99 -13.48 -16.87
N MET A 594 -22.88 -12.69 -15.81
CA MET A 594 -21.88 -12.84 -14.77
C MET A 594 -22.02 -14.19 -14.06
N ARG A 595 -23.24 -14.62 -13.76
CA ARG A 595 -23.53 -15.90 -13.11
C ARG A 595 -23.10 -17.08 -13.98
N ARG A 596 -23.32 -17.00 -15.29
CA ARG A 596 -22.87 -18.03 -16.26
C ARG A 596 -21.37 -18.22 -16.32
N GLN A 597 -20.59 -17.20 -15.94
CA GLN A 597 -19.13 -17.28 -15.88
C GLN A 597 -18.59 -17.87 -14.58
N ASN A 598 -19.47 -18.34 -13.67
CA ASN A 598 -19.12 -18.94 -12.36
C ASN A 598 -18.20 -18.09 -11.51
N LEU A 599 -18.37 -16.76 -11.54
CA LEU A 599 -17.62 -15.83 -10.67
C LEU A 599 -18.16 -15.92 -9.24
N GLU A 600 -17.26 -15.87 -8.26
CA GLU A 600 -17.64 -15.72 -6.86
C GLU A 600 -18.22 -14.32 -6.65
N MET A 601 -19.53 -14.24 -6.41
CA MET A 601 -20.23 -12.98 -6.16
C MET A 601 -20.13 -12.61 -4.69
N ASP A 602 -20.09 -11.31 -4.42
CA ASP A 602 -20.06 -10.77 -3.06
C ASP A 602 -21.41 -10.11 -2.68
N GLY A 603 -21.55 -9.71 -1.41
CA GLY A 603 -22.73 -9.02 -0.93
C GLY A 603 -23.00 -7.71 -1.69
N ILE A 604 -21.96 -7.01 -2.16
CA ILE A 604 -22.07 -5.75 -2.90
C ILE A 604 -22.82 -5.97 -4.23
N THR A 605 -22.51 -7.05 -4.93
CA THR A 605 -23.21 -7.44 -6.17
C THR A 605 -24.71 -7.55 -5.95
N PHE A 606 -25.12 -8.23 -4.87
CA PHE A 606 -26.56 -8.41 -4.54
C PHE A 606 -27.23 -7.11 -4.08
N ILE A 607 -26.53 -6.24 -3.34
CA ILE A 607 -27.05 -4.90 -3.01
C ILE A 607 -27.39 -4.12 -4.28
N ILE A 608 -26.49 -4.11 -5.28
CA ILE A 608 -26.69 -3.39 -6.55
C ILE A 608 -27.90 -3.97 -7.31
N VAL A 609 -28.00 -5.30 -7.41
CA VAL A 609 -29.09 -5.98 -8.13
C VAL A 609 -30.45 -5.75 -7.44
N ILE A 610 -30.53 -5.93 -6.12
CA ILE A 610 -31.77 -5.71 -5.38
C ILE A 610 -32.18 -4.22 -5.44
N SER A 611 -31.22 -3.31 -5.31
CA SER A 611 -31.48 -1.86 -5.47
C SER A 611 -31.99 -1.53 -6.89
N ALA A 612 -31.44 -2.16 -7.92
CA ALA A 612 -31.94 -2.00 -9.30
C ALA A 612 -33.38 -2.52 -9.45
N CYS A 613 -33.71 -3.66 -8.84
CA CYS A 613 -35.09 -4.17 -8.77
C CYS A 613 -36.03 -3.19 -8.05
N THR A 614 -35.57 -2.60 -6.93
CA THR A 614 -36.32 -1.57 -6.19
C THR A 614 -36.65 -0.36 -7.06
N HIS A 615 -35.66 0.13 -7.83
CA HIS A 615 -35.87 1.29 -8.69
C HIS A 615 -36.66 0.98 -9.97
N ALA A 616 -36.72 -0.27 -10.38
CA ALA A 616 -37.50 -0.72 -11.53
C ALA A 616 -38.90 -1.25 -11.15
N GLY A 617 -39.22 -1.35 -9.86
CA GLY A 617 -40.48 -1.91 -9.39
C GLY A 617 -40.62 -3.42 -9.56
N LEU A 618 -39.52 -4.13 -9.68
CA LEU A 618 -39.45 -5.57 -9.92
C LEU A 618 -39.43 -6.32 -8.59
N VAL A 619 -40.58 -6.45 -7.94
CA VAL A 619 -40.66 -7.01 -6.57
C VAL A 619 -40.31 -8.49 -6.53
N ASP A 620 -40.88 -9.28 -7.43
CA ASP A 620 -40.67 -10.74 -7.46
C ASP A 620 -39.22 -11.09 -7.75
N GLU A 621 -38.59 -10.35 -8.66
CA GLU A 621 -37.17 -10.51 -8.96
C GLU A 621 -36.28 -10.10 -7.78
N GLY A 622 -36.62 -9.04 -7.06
CA GLY A 622 -35.89 -8.62 -5.88
C GLY A 622 -35.92 -9.69 -4.78
N GLU A 623 -37.11 -10.27 -4.50
CA GLU A 623 -37.27 -11.41 -3.58
C GLU A 623 -36.46 -12.62 -4.06
N LYS A 624 -36.50 -12.95 -5.34
CA LYS A 624 -35.76 -14.06 -5.94
C LYS A 624 -34.25 -13.89 -5.73
N TYR A 625 -33.70 -12.72 -6.03
CA TYR A 625 -32.24 -12.52 -5.92
C TYR A 625 -31.77 -12.42 -4.47
N PHE A 626 -32.59 -11.93 -3.55
CA PHE A 626 -32.30 -12.00 -2.12
C PHE A 626 -32.23 -13.45 -1.64
N ASN A 627 -33.17 -14.32 -2.08
CA ASN A 627 -33.15 -15.73 -1.74
C ASN A 627 -31.97 -16.48 -2.37
N ILE A 628 -31.61 -16.17 -3.62
CA ILE A 628 -30.43 -16.74 -4.28
C ILE A 628 -29.15 -16.38 -3.50
N MET A 629 -29.01 -15.14 -3.02
CA MET A 629 -27.88 -14.70 -2.19
C MET A 629 -27.69 -15.60 -0.96
N VAL A 630 -28.82 -15.89 -0.25
CA VAL A 630 -28.78 -16.65 1.00
C VAL A 630 -28.60 -18.15 0.74
N GLN A 631 -29.36 -18.72 -0.23
CA GLN A 631 -29.44 -20.17 -0.43
C GLN A 631 -28.34 -20.72 -1.34
N ASP A 632 -28.04 -20.03 -2.46
CA ASP A 632 -27.08 -20.52 -3.45
C ASP A 632 -25.65 -20.07 -3.13
N TYR A 633 -25.49 -18.82 -2.69
CA TYR A 633 -24.16 -18.22 -2.43
C TYR A 633 -23.76 -18.24 -0.96
N HIS A 634 -24.66 -18.63 -0.04
CA HIS A 634 -24.44 -18.70 1.40
C HIS A 634 -23.89 -17.38 2.00
N ILE A 635 -24.38 -16.26 1.47
CA ILE A 635 -24.01 -14.93 1.95
C ILE A 635 -25.02 -14.51 3.02
N ASP A 636 -24.52 -14.23 4.23
CA ASP A 636 -25.36 -13.72 5.31
C ASP A 636 -25.82 -12.29 5.00
N PRO A 637 -27.15 -12.00 5.05
CA PRO A 637 -27.66 -10.68 4.74
C PRO A 637 -27.18 -9.62 5.74
N ALA A 638 -26.50 -8.58 5.24
CA ALA A 638 -26.10 -7.40 6.01
C ALA A 638 -27.23 -6.36 6.08
N MET A 639 -27.03 -5.30 6.87
CA MET A 639 -28.00 -4.19 7.07
C MET A 639 -28.44 -3.57 5.74
N GLU A 640 -27.51 -3.44 4.79
CA GLU A 640 -27.74 -2.83 3.49
C GLU A 640 -28.70 -3.68 2.63
N HIS A 641 -28.60 -5.01 2.68
CA HIS A 641 -29.51 -5.91 1.96
C HIS A 641 -30.93 -5.79 2.48
N TYR A 642 -31.09 -5.80 3.81
CA TYR A 642 -32.40 -5.59 4.42
C TYR A 642 -32.96 -4.19 4.10
N SER A 643 -32.12 -3.15 4.09
CA SER A 643 -32.53 -1.81 3.70
C SER A 643 -33.07 -1.76 2.26
N CYS A 644 -32.43 -2.44 1.31
CA CYS A 644 -32.91 -2.53 -0.07
C CYS A 644 -34.23 -3.30 -0.17
N MET A 645 -34.42 -4.37 0.61
CA MET A 645 -35.68 -5.12 0.62
C MET A 645 -36.82 -4.30 1.23
N VAL A 646 -36.56 -3.56 2.34
CA VAL A 646 -37.55 -2.65 2.94
C VAL A 646 -37.92 -1.53 1.96
N ASP A 647 -36.96 -0.94 1.23
CA ASP A 647 -37.23 0.07 0.20
C ASP A 647 -38.07 -0.51 -0.96
N LEU A 648 -37.78 -1.74 -1.38
CA LEU A 648 -38.52 -2.45 -2.41
C LEU A 648 -40.00 -2.62 -2.07
N TYR A 649 -40.30 -3.16 -0.88
CA TYR A 649 -41.67 -3.36 -0.44
C TYR A 649 -42.40 -2.05 -0.13
N SER A 650 -41.70 -1.08 0.47
CA SER A 650 -42.29 0.23 0.81
C SER A 650 -42.71 0.98 -0.45
N ARG A 651 -41.91 1.00 -1.50
CA ARG A 651 -42.25 1.64 -2.79
C ARG A 651 -43.37 0.91 -3.52
N ALA A 652 -43.41 -0.41 -3.38
CA ALA A 652 -44.51 -1.24 -3.93
C ALA A 652 -45.82 -1.09 -3.12
N GLY A 653 -45.81 -0.35 -2.02
CA GLY A 653 -46.98 -0.13 -1.16
C GLY A 653 -47.27 -1.27 -0.18
N ASN A 654 -46.44 -2.28 -0.11
CA ASN A 654 -46.59 -3.43 0.78
C ASN A 654 -45.87 -3.18 2.11
N LEU A 655 -46.43 -2.28 2.91
CA LEU A 655 -45.85 -1.86 4.19
C LEU A 655 -45.84 -2.95 5.25
N GLU A 656 -46.77 -3.92 5.16
CA GLU A 656 -46.79 -5.07 6.11
C GLU A 656 -45.58 -5.96 5.92
N LYS A 657 -45.30 -6.37 4.66
CA LYS A 657 -44.09 -7.14 4.38
C LYS A 657 -42.81 -6.36 4.74
N ALA A 658 -42.76 -5.05 4.53
CA ALA A 658 -41.64 -4.22 4.92
C ALA A 658 -41.39 -4.28 6.44
N MET A 659 -42.46 -4.22 7.23
CA MET A 659 -42.37 -4.37 8.70
C MET A 659 -42.00 -5.78 9.14
N ASP A 660 -42.49 -6.80 8.46
CA ASP A 660 -42.11 -8.19 8.74
C ASP A 660 -40.60 -8.41 8.54
N ILE A 661 -40.02 -7.83 7.47
CA ILE A 661 -38.59 -7.84 7.25
C ILE A 661 -37.85 -7.14 8.40
N ILE A 662 -38.30 -5.96 8.82
CA ILE A 662 -37.66 -5.21 9.92
C ILE A 662 -37.70 -6.00 11.23
N ASN A 663 -38.84 -6.62 11.55
CA ASN A 663 -39.00 -7.41 12.75
C ASN A 663 -38.26 -8.75 12.73
N GLY A 664 -38.01 -9.31 11.53
CA GLY A 664 -37.29 -10.56 11.31
C GLY A 664 -35.77 -10.42 11.19
N MET A 665 -35.23 -9.20 11.26
CA MET A 665 -33.78 -8.99 11.20
C MET A 665 -33.06 -9.58 12.43
N PRO A 666 -31.88 -10.19 12.28
CA PRO A 666 -31.10 -10.75 13.38
C PRO A 666 -30.39 -9.69 14.26
N PHE A 667 -30.54 -8.43 13.94
CA PHE A 667 -29.98 -7.26 14.64
C PHE A 667 -30.96 -6.07 14.60
N ASP A 668 -30.73 -5.09 15.45
CA ASP A 668 -31.57 -3.88 15.49
C ASP A 668 -31.53 -3.08 14.19
N ALA A 669 -32.68 -2.64 13.70
CA ALA A 669 -32.78 -1.89 12.45
C ALA A 669 -32.11 -0.53 12.58
N GLY A 670 -31.11 -0.28 11.72
CA GLY A 670 -30.36 0.96 11.65
C GLY A 670 -31.12 2.11 10.96
N ALA A 671 -30.54 3.31 11.00
CA ALA A 671 -31.15 4.52 10.43
C ALA A 671 -31.49 4.38 8.93
N ASN A 672 -30.71 3.65 8.15
CA ASN A 672 -30.95 3.47 6.71
C ASN A 672 -32.22 2.66 6.45
N VAL A 673 -32.51 1.66 7.27
CA VAL A 673 -33.74 0.83 7.16
C VAL A 673 -34.99 1.67 7.44
N TRP A 674 -34.96 2.47 8.51
CA TRP A 674 -36.07 3.36 8.84
C TRP A 674 -36.24 4.47 7.81
N ARG A 675 -35.16 4.96 7.24
CA ARG A 675 -35.22 5.95 6.14
C ARG A 675 -35.83 5.36 4.88
N ALA A 676 -35.50 4.10 4.54
CA ALA A 676 -36.08 3.38 3.43
C ALA A 676 -37.59 3.18 3.60
N LEU A 677 -38.02 2.74 4.77
CA LEU A 677 -39.47 2.65 5.10
C LEU A 677 -40.15 3.99 4.97
N LEU A 678 -39.62 5.04 5.58
CA LEU A 678 -40.18 6.40 5.55
C LEU A 678 -40.27 6.95 4.12
N GLY A 679 -39.28 6.65 3.27
CA GLY A 679 -39.20 7.13 1.89
C GLY A 679 -40.30 6.60 0.97
N GLY A 680 -40.77 5.39 1.18
CA GLY A 680 -41.90 4.78 0.44
C GLY A 680 -43.26 4.90 1.13
N CYS A 681 -43.32 5.38 2.39
CA CYS A 681 -44.52 5.36 3.19
C CYS A 681 -45.44 6.53 2.87
N ARG A 682 -46.70 6.23 2.55
CA ARG A 682 -47.79 7.19 2.45
C ARG A 682 -48.80 7.12 3.64
N ASN A 683 -48.66 6.12 4.48
CA ASN A 683 -49.46 5.91 5.66
C ASN A 683 -48.96 6.77 6.84
N ILE A 684 -49.84 7.52 7.50
CA ILE A 684 -49.47 8.47 8.56
C ILE A 684 -48.86 7.75 9.76
N GLU A 685 -49.48 6.66 10.23
CA GLU A 685 -49.07 5.97 11.44
C GLU A 685 -47.70 5.32 11.25
N MET A 686 -47.51 4.61 10.13
CA MET A 686 -46.22 3.99 9.79
C MET A 686 -45.15 5.05 9.52
N GLY A 687 -45.51 6.14 8.86
CA GLY A 687 -44.60 7.26 8.64
C GLY A 687 -44.14 7.93 9.93
N LYS A 688 -45.06 8.11 10.87
CA LYS A 688 -44.75 8.61 12.22
C LYS A 688 -43.78 7.67 12.96
N LEU A 689 -44.10 6.37 13.00
CA LEU A 689 -43.26 5.36 13.64
C LEU A 689 -41.84 5.37 13.04
N ALA A 690 -41.74 5.32 11.72
CA ALA A 690 -40.45 5.32 11.03
C ALA A 690 -39.64 6.59 11.29
N ALA A 691 -40.29 7.76 11.28
CA ALA A 691 -39.65 9.04 11.55
C ALA A 691 -39.18 9.16 13.01
N GLU A 692 -40.02 8.74 14.00
CA GLU A 692 -39.64 8.74 15.42
C GLU A 692 -38.42 7.86 15.68
N LYS A 693 -38.38 6.68 15.11
CA LYS A 693 -37.21 5.79 15.17
C LYS A 693 -35.99 6.42 14.52
N LEU A 694 -36.13 6.98 13.33
CA LEU A 694 -35.02 7.64 12.61
C LEU A 694 -34.49 8.84 13.40
N ILE A 695 -35.36 9.69 13.94
CA ILE A 695 -35.01 10.85 14.76
C ILE A 695 -34.30 10.41 16.06
N SER A 696 -34.72 9.29 16.66
CA SER A 696 -34.05 8.76 17.86
C SER A 696 -32.62 8.28 17.56
N LEU A 697 -32.38 7.69 16.39
CA LEU A 697 -31.07 7.22 15.96
C LEU A 697 -30.16 8.35 15.42
N GLN A 698 -30.77 9.29 14.70
CA GLN A 698 -30.07 10.42 14.06
C GLN A 698 -30.86 11.73 14.28
N PRO A 699 -30.72 12.40 15.42
CA PRO A 699 -31.50 13.60 15.79
C PRO A 699 -31.30 14.80 14.85
N HIS A 700 -30.18 14.84 14.08
CA HIS A 700 -29.87 15.93 13.16
C HIS A 700 -30.15 15.59 11.68
N ASP A 701 -30.79 14.45 11.39
CA ASP A 701 -31.15 14.10 10.01
C ASP A 701 -32.38 14.94 9.57
N SER A 702 -32.13 15.95 8.75
CA SER A 702 -33.16 16.83 8.21
C SER A 702 -34.23 16.10 7.38
N ALA A 703 -33.87 14.98 6.73
CA ALA A 703 -34.76 14.21 5.89
C ALA A 703 -35.93 13.62 6.70
N ALA A 704 -35.66 13.13 7.93
CA ALA A 704 -36.73 12.57 8.81
C ALA A 704 -37.83 13.60 9.09
N TYR A 705 -37.46 14.83 9.46
CA TYR A 705 -38.44 15.90 9.77
C TYR A 705 -39.15 16.35 8.51
N VAL A 706 -38.46 16.51 7.40
CA VAL A 706 -39.06 16.98 6.14
C VAL A 706 -40.05 15.95 5.60
N MET A 707 -39.69 14.68 5.58
CA MET A 707 -40.55 13.60 5.08
C MET A 707 -41.79 13.43 5.95
N LEU A 708 -41.68 13.43 7.28
CA LEU A 708 -42.83 13.38 8.18
C LEU A 708 -43.71 14.62 8.02
N SER A 709 -43.12 15.82 7.90
CA SER A 709 -43.84 17.05 7.63
C SER A 709 -44.62 16.98 6.31
N ASN A 710 -44.04 16.33 5.27
CA ASN A 710 -44.70 16.15 3.99
C ASN A 710 -45.87 15.14 4.05
N ILE A 711 -45.71 14.04 4.79
CA ILE A 711 -46.79 13.06 5.03
C ILE A 711 -47.98 13.74 5.71
N TYR A 712 -47.74 14.56 6.74
CA TYR A 712 -48.83 15.33 7.39
C TYR A 712 -49.46 16.35 6.46
N ALA A 713 -48.66 17.03 5.62
CA ALA A 713 -49.18 18.00 4.65
C ALA A 713 -50.05 17.32 3.58
N ALA A 714 -49.64 16.18 3.04
CA ALA A 714 -50.39 15.41 2.04
C ALA A 714 -51.73 14.88 2.61
N ALA A 715 -51.79 14.65 3.94
CA ALA A 715 -52.98 14.26 4.63
C ALA A 715 -53.84 15.45 5.12
N GLY A 716 -53.51 16.69 4.80
CA GLY A 716 -54.18 17.91 5.23
C GLY A 716 -54.01 18.22 6.73
N ASN A 717 -53.13 17.53 7.44
CA ASN A 717 -52.91 17.72 8.88
C ASN A 717 -51.88 18.82 9.17
N TRP A 718 -52.29 20.07 8.95
CA TRP A 718 -51.42 21.25 9.06
C TRP A 718 -50.93 21.52 10.48
N GLN A 719 -51.67 21.10 11.51
CA GLN A 719 -51.28 21.28 12.92
C GLN A 719 -50.11 20.42 13.28
N GLU A 720 -50.12 19.13 12.95
CA GLU A 720 -49.01 18.21 13.22
C GLU A 720 -47.79 18.57 12.36
N ARG A 721 -48.01 18.99 11.12
CA ARG A 721 -46.95 19.55 10.28
C ARG A 721 -46.20 20.70 10.97
N ALA A 722 -46.96 21.67 11.53
CA ALA A 722 -46.38 22.81 12.22
C ALA A 722 -45.54 22.39 13.45
N LYS A 723 -46.04 21.39 14.22
CA LYS A 723 -45.29 20.83 15.36
C LYS A 723 -43.96 20.21 14.94
N VAL A 724 -43.96 19.41 13.87
CA VAL A 724 -42.70 18.80 13.34
C VAL A 724 -41.73 19.87 12.89
N ARG A 725 -42.16 20.92 12.22
CA ARG A 725 -41.33 22.04 11.81
C ARG A 725 -40.76 22.81 12.99
N LYS A 726 -41.57 23.07 14.01
CA LYS A 726 -41.11 23.70 15.25
C LYS A 726 -40.05 22.85 15.96
N LEU A 727 -40.24 21.52 16.03
CA LEU A 727 -39.26 20.61 16.59
C LEU A 727 -37.90 20.61 15.81
N MET A 728 -37.98 20.70 14.48
CA MET A 728 -36.81 20.85 13.61
C MET A 728 -36.04 22.12 13.93
N ASP A 729 -36.72 23.25 14.08
CA ASP A 729 -36.12 24.55 14.40
C ASP A 729 -35.53 24.55 15.83
N GLU A 730 -36.22 23.99 16.83
CA GLU A 730 -35.74 23.85 18.20
C GLU A 730 -34.41 23.05 18.26
N ARG A 731 -34.27 22.03 17.40
CA ARG A 731 -33.06 21.22 17.31
C ARG A 731 -31.99 21.83 16.36
N LYS A 732 -32.25 23.02 15.83
CA LYS A 732 -31.35 23.73 14.89
C LYS A 732 -31.03 22.93 13.63
N VAL A 733 -31.93 22.07 13.19
CA VAL A 733 -31.76 21.28 11.95
C VAL A 733 -32.22 22.11 10.76
N LYS A 734 -31.32 22.38 9.83
CA LYS A 734 -31.64 23.19 8.64
C LYS A 734 -32.03 22.29 7.46
N LYS A 735 -33.12 22.62 6.79
CA LYS A 735 -33.50 21.99 5.52
C LYS A 735 -32.48 22.38 4.44
N GLN A 736 -31.96 21.39 3.72
CA GLN A 736 -31.17 21.66 2.52
C GLN A 736 -32.07 22.16 1.41
N PRO A 737 -31.78 23.32 0.78
CA PRO A 737 -32.52 23.80 -0.37
C PRO A 737 -32.26 22.91 -1.60
N GLY A 738 -33.26 22.87 -2.51
CA GLY A 738 -33.14 22.17 -3.78
C GLY A 738 -32.34 22.97 -4.78
N TYR A 739 -31.13 22.49 -5.12
CA TYR A 739 -30.29 23.05 -6.16
C TYR A 739 -30.37 22.22 -7.43
N SER A 740 -30.31 22.91 -8.58
CA SER A 740 -30.01 22.29 -9.88
C SER A 740 -28.80 22.94 -10.47
N TRP A 741 -27.87 22.13 -11.00
CA TRP A 741 -26.65 22.59 -11.67
C TRP A 741 -26.67 22.19 -13.13
N ILE A 742 -26.12 23.06 -13.96
CA ILE A 742 -25.87 22.81 -15.39
C ILE A 742 -24.49 23.31 -15.73
N GLU A 743 -23.77 22.56 -16.54
CA GLU A 743 -22.48 22.96 -17.07
C GLU A 743 -22.65 23.49 -18.51
N VAL A 744 -22.15 24.68 -18.75
CA VAL A 744 -22.13 25.28 -20.09
C VAL A 744 -20.76 25.97 -20.31
N ASN A 745 -20.06 25.58 -21.37
CA ASN A 745 -18.73 26.13 -21.72
C ASN A 745 -17.69 25.98 -20.57
N ASN A 746 -17.65 24.80 -19.94
CA ASN A 746 -16.78 24.49 -18.81
C ASN A 746 -17.00 25.35 -17.54
N LYS A 747 -18.17 25.98 -17.42
CA LYS A 747 -18.60 26.69 -16.22
C LYS A 747 -19.86 26.08 -15.67
N THR A 748 -19.87 25.83 -14.37
CA THR A 748 -21.04 25.31 -13.66
C THR A 748 -21.91 26.48 -13.16
N TYR A 749 -23.16 26.42 -13.47
CA TYR A 749 -24.19 27.38 -13.03
C TYR A 749 -25.17 26.65 -12.09
N SER A 750 -25.52 27.28 -10.98
CA SER A 750 -26.45 26.73 -10.00
C SER A 750 -27.72 27.56 -9.93
N PHE A 751 -28.86 26.90 -9.80
CA PHE A 751 -30.19 27.50 -9.70
C PHE A 751 -30.93 27.01 -8.47
N LEU A 752 -31.57 27.91 -7.77
CA LEU A 752 -32.58 27.66 -6.74
C LEU A 752 -33.97 27.88 -7.32
N ALA A 753 -35.01 27.37 -6.66
CA ALA A 753 -36.38 27.71 -7.06
C ALA A 753 -36.66 29.20 -6.87
N GLY A 754 -37.18 29.86 -7.91
CA GLY A 754 -37.42 31.29 -7.90
C GLY A 754 -36.17 32.20 -7.93
N ASP A 755 -35.01 31.67 -8.38
CA ASP A 755 -33.75 32.40 -8.39
C ASP A 755 -33.72 33.47 -9.52
N ASN A 756 -33.50 34.70 -9.12
CA ASN A 756 -33.35 35.86 -10.02
C ASN A 756 -31.92 36.43 -10.02
N SER A 757 -30.98 35.76 -9.40
CA SER A 757 -29.62 36.26 -9.23
C SER A 757 -28.72 36.12 -10.47
N HIS A 758 -29.13 35.30 -11.45
CA HIS A 758 -28.35 35.05 -12.65
C HIS A 758 -28.31 36.26 -13.59
N PRO A 759 -27.16 36.62 -14.17
CA PRO A 759 -27.06 37.80 -15.10
C PRO A 759 -28.00 37.78 -16.31
N MET A 760 -28.49 36.58 -16.70
CA MET A 760 -29.43 36.37 -17.80
C MET A 760 -30.84 36.07 -17.29
N SER A 761 -31.21 36.44 -16.05
CA SER A 761 -32.51 36.08 -15.44
C SER A 761 -33.68 36.45 -16.33
N ASP A 762 -33.70 37.64 -16.90
CA ASP A 762 -34.80 38.12 -17.78
C ASP A 762 -35.01 37.21 -19.01
N LEU A 763 -33.92 36.76 -19.62
CA LEU A 763 -33.99 35.84 -20.76
C LEU A 763 -34.45 34.43 -20.32
N ILE A 764 -33.99 33.98 -19.16
CA ILE A 764 -34.36 32.67 -18.61
C ILE A 764 -35.88 32.66 -18.32
N TYR A 765 -36.41 33.68 -17.65
CA TYR A 765 -37.84 33.78 -17.35
C TYR A 765 -38.67 33.95 -18.61
N SER A 766 -38.25 34.77 -19.59
CA SER A 766 -38.88 34.86 -20.91
C SER A 766 -38.95 33.53 -21.66
N LYS A 767 -37.89 32.70 -21.56
CA LYS A 767 -37.89 31.35 -22.15
C LYS A 767 -38.82 30.41 -21.37
N LEU A 768 -38.92 30.56 -20.06
CA LEU A 768 -39.85 29.79 -19.25
C LEU A 768 -41.31 30.11 -19.59
N ASP A 769 -41.62 31.38 -19.75
CA ASP A 769 -42.98 31.82 -20.16
C ASP A 769 -43.34 31.28 -21.54
N TYR A 770 -42.40 31.33 -22.49
CA TYR A 770 -42.56 30.66 -23.79
C TYR A 770 -42.84 29.16 -23.65
N LEU A 771 -42.05 28.46 -22.85
CA LEU A 771 -42.25 27.03 -22.61
C LEU A 771 -43.57 26.71 -21.93
N ASN A 772 -43.98 27.50 -20.91
CA ASN A 772 -45.26 27.33 -20.20
C ASN A 772 -46.44 27.50 -21.15
N ASN A 773 -46.40 28.51 -22.06
CA ASN A 773 -47.46 28.70 -23.06
C ASN A 773 -47.53 27.48 -24.01
N ARG A 774 -46.38 27.00 -24.51
CA ARG A 774 -46.34 25.82 -25.38
C ARG A 774 -46.82 24.53 -24.67
N LEU A 775 -46.48 24.39 -23.36
CA LEU A 775 -46.94 23.25 -22.53
C LEU A 775 -48.47 23.28 -22.37
N THR A 776 -49.04 24.47 -22.16
CA THR A 776 -50.50 24.66 -22.07
C THR A 776 -51.18 24.31 -23.40
N ASP A 777 -50.61 24.73 -24.56
CA ASP A 777 -51.12 24.37 -25.87
C ASP A 777 -51.11 22.85 -26.10
N MET A 778 -50.19 22.08 -25.44
CA MET A 778 -50.12 20.62 -25.48
C MET A 778 -51.04 19.95 -24.45
N GLY A 779 -51.84 20.73 -23.70
CA GLY A 779 -52.78 20.21 -22.72
C GLY A 779 -52.18 19.90 -21.33
N TYR A 780 -50.98 20.41 -21.05
CA TYR A 780 -50.41 20.27 -19.72
C TYR A 780 -51.18 21.11 -18.70
N GLN A 781 -51.49 20.48 -17.58
CA GLN A 781 -52.02 21.12 -16.36
C GLN A 781 -51.04 20.89 -15.20
N PRO A 782 -50.68 21.94 -14.44
CA PRO A 782 -49.80 21.80 -13.27
C PRO A 782 -50.43 20.84 -12.22
N ASP A 783 -49.65 19.87 -11.78
CA ASP A 783 -50.06 18.97 -10.70
C ASP A 783 -49.68 19.62 -9.35
N THR A 784 -50.63 20.32 -8.76
CA THR A 784 -50.43 21.13 -7.56
C THR A 784 -50.28 20.28 -6.29
N ASP A 785 -50.56 18.96 -6.33
CA ASP A 785 -50.35 18.02 -5.22
C ASP A 785 -48.88 17.94 -4.79
N TYR A 786 -47.96 18.28 -5.68
CA TYR A 786 -46.51 18.36 -5.38
C TYR A 786 -46.11 19.65 -4.63
N VAL A 787 -46.98 20.62 -4.50
CA VAL A 787 -46.74 21.84 -3.71
C VAL A 787 -47.37 21.71 -2.33
N LEU A 788 -46.60 21.27 -1.37
CA LEU A 788 -46.99 21.04 0.00
C LEU A 788 -47.00 22.34 0.85
N HIS A 789 -47.53 23.43 0.27
CA HIS A 789 -47.71 24.73 0.91
C HIS A 789 -49.25 25.03 0.99
N ASP A 790 -49.65 25.60 2.11
CA ASP A 790 -51.05 26.04 2.34
C ASP A 790 -51.24 27.41 1.71
N VAL A 791 -51.42 27.44 0.40
CA VAL A 791 -51.62 28.63 -0.42
C VAL A 791 -52.61 28.32 -1.54
N GLU A 792 -53.19 29.35 -2.15
CA GLU A 792 -54.14 29.25 -3.25
C GLU A 792 -53.54 28.52 -4.48
N GLU A 793 -54.40 27.83 -5.23
CA GLU A 793 -53.97 26.98 -6.38
C GLU A 793 -53.18 27.70 -7.43
N GLU A 794 -53.52 28.95 -7.73
CA GLU A 794 -52.80 29.80 -8.68
C GLU A 794 -51.36 30.05 -8.20
N HIS A 795 -51.17 30.31 -6.92
CA HIS A 795 -49.82 30.47 -6.35
C HIS A 795 -49.04 29.15 -6.37
N LYS A 796 -49.71 28.00 -6.15
CA LYS A 796 -49.05 26.70 -6.28
C LYS A 796 -48.51 26.46 -7.71
N ALA A 797 -49.35 26.75 -8.71
CA ALA A 797 -48.95 26.63 -10.12
C ALA A 797 -47.73 27.54 -10.45
N ALA A 798 -47.73 28.78 -9.93
CA ALA A 798 -46.61 29.69 -10.08
C ALA A 798 -45.29 29.15 -9.41
N PHE A 799 -45.39 28.55 -8.24
CA PHE A 799 -44.20 27.93 -7.61
C PHE A 799 -43.62 26.75 -8.43
N LEU A 800 -44.49 25.89 -9.00
CA LEU A 800 -44.06 24.80 -9.87
C LEU A 800 -43.33 25.28 -11.12
N SER A 801 -43.80 26.34 -11.74
CA SER A 801 -43.19 26.89 -12.95
C SER A 801 -41.77 27.40 -12.74
N GLN A 802 -41.41 27.74 -11.50
CA GLN A 802 -40.10 28.31 -11.13
C GLN A 802 -39.19 27.32 -10.38
N HIS A 803 -39.44 26.01 -10.46
CA HIS A 803 -38.58 25.03 -9.88
C HIS A 803 -37.15 25.09 -10.49
N SER A 804 -36.14 24.82 -9.68
CA SER A 804 -34.72 24.97 -10.06
C SER A 804 -34.31 24.19 -11.32
N GLU A 805 -34.91 23.01 -11.56
CA GLU A 805 -34.67 22.22 -12.77
C GLU A 805 -35.23 22.89 -14.02
N ARG A 806 -36.40 23.57 -13.93
CA ARG A 806 -36.97 24.30 -15.08
C ARG A 806 -36.13 25.51 -15.46
N LEU A 807 -35.63 26.26 -14.44
CA LEU A 807 -34.69 27.35 -14.63
C LEU A 807 -33.39 26.89 -15.30
N ALA A 808 -32.82 25.78 -14.81
CA ALA A 808 -31.61 25.20 -15.38
C ALA A 808 -31.82 24.75 -16.85
N ILE A 809 -32.97 24.15 -17.18
CA ILE A 809 -33.32 23.73 -18.54
C ILE A 809 -33.48 24.99 -19.44
N ALA A 810 -34.22 26.00 -19.00
CA ALA A 810 -34.40 27.22 -19.76
C ALA A 810 -33.06 27.91 -20.08
N PHE A 811 -32.17 28.00 -19.09
CA PHE A 811 -30.80 28.50 -19.31
C PHE A 811 -30.02 27.62 -20.29
N GLY A 812 -30.06 26.30 -20.15
CA GLY A 812 -29.39 25.35 -21.07
C GLY A 812 -29.88 25.52 -22.52
N LEU A 813 -31.19 25.74 -22.72
CA LEU A 813 -31.80 25.98 -24.04
C LEU A 813 -31.33 27.27 -24.68
N ILE A 814 -31.09 28.32 -23.88
CA ILE A 814 -30.59 29.61 -24.35
C ILE A 814 -29.07 29.56 -24.62
N ALA A 815 -28.32 28.93 -23.73
CA ALA A 815 -26.86 29.03 -23.69
C ALA A 815 -26.15 27.99 -24.54
N THR A 816 -26.87 26.97 -25.08
CA THR A 816 -26.28 25.91 -25.91
C THR A 816 -26.95 25.81 -27.28
N HIS A 817 -26.17 25.40 -28.30
CA HIS A 817 -26.68 25.19 -29.65
C HIS A 817 -27.79 24.15 -29.73
N PRO A 818 -28.78 24.34 -30.63
CA PRO A 818 -29.77 23.30 -30.95
C PRO A 818 -29.09 21.96 -31.29
N GLY A 819 -29.65 20.86 -30.78
CA GLY A 819 -29.09 19.50 -31.00
C GLY A 819 -28.10 19.03 -29.94
N PHE A 820 -27.56 19.89 -29.07
CA PHE A 820 -26.74 19.42 -27.92
C PHE A 820 -27.62 18.89 -26.81
N THR A 821 -27.24 17.75 -26.20
CA THR A 821 -27.90 17.21 -25.01
C THR A 821 -27.72 18.16 -23.82
N ILE A 822 -28.84 18.50 -23.14
CA ILE A 822 -28.80 19.28 -21.90
C ILE A 822 -28.66 18.33 -20.71
N GLN A 823 -27.61 18.50 -19.93
CA GLN A 823 -27.38 17.69 -18.73
C GLN A 823 -27.49 18.54 -17.47
N ILE A 824 -28.37 18.11 -16.55
CA ILE A 824 -28.67 18.79 -15.30
C ILE A 824 -28.44 17.85 -14.14
N LEU A 825 -27.85 18.35 -13.08
CA LEU A 825 -27.68 17.67 -11.82
C LEU A 825 -28.60 18.30 -10.76
N LYS A 826 -29.24 17.47 -9.92
CA LYS A 826 -30.11 17.93 -8.83
C LYS A 826 -29.76 17.20 -7.54
N ASN A 827 -29.66 17.93 -6.43
CA ASN A 827 -29.38 17.34 -5.12
C ASN A 827 -30.58 16.65 -4.47
N LEU A 828 -31.80 16.91 -4.96
CA LEU A 828 -33.03 16.29 -4.51
C LEU A 828 -33.65 15.49 -5.64
N ARG A 829 -34.62 14.62 -5.29
CA ARG A 829 -35.43 13.90 -6.28
C ARG A 829 -36.26 14.89 -7.12
N VAL A 830 -36.39 14.62 -8.41
CA VAL A 830 -37.27 15.37 -9.31
C VAL A 830 -38.73 15.11 -8.90
N CYS A 831 -39.56 16.15 -8.79
CA CYS A 831 -40.98 15.96 -8.51
C CYS A 831 -41.73 15.47 -9.77
N GLY A 832 -42.90 14.81 -9.57
CA GLY A 832 -43.67 14.24 -10.67
C GLY A 832 -44.12 15.26 -11.70
N ASP A 833 -44.48 16.44 -11.27
CA ASP A 833 -44.85 17.53 -12.16
C ASP A 833 -43.66 17.96 -13.06
N CYS A 834 -42.49 18.24 -12.48
CA CYS A 834 -41.29 18.55 -13.27
C CYS A 834 -40.90 17.41 -14.20
N HIS A 835 -41.02 16.16 -13.77
CA HIS A 835 -40.74 14.99 -14.61
C HIS A 835 -41.63 14.98 -15.87
N ASN A 836 -42.92 15.21 -15.73
CA ASN A 836 -43.85 15.29 -16.85
C ASN A 836 -43.56 16.50 -17.77
N VAL A 837 -43.28 17.63 -17.18
CA VAL A 837 -42.90 18.83 -17.94
C VAL A 837 -41.62 18.64 -18.76
N ILE A 838 -40.61 18.00 -18.20
CA ILE A 838 -39.35 17.75 -18.91
C ILE A 838 -39.59 16.80 -20.10
N LYS A 839 -40.46 15.77 -19.96
CA LYS A 839 -40.86 14.91 -21.08
C LYS A 839 -41.46 15.75 -22.20
N LEU A 840 -42.37 16.67 -21.93
CA LEU A 840 -43.00 17.54 -22.92
C LEU A 840 -42.01 18.56 -23.53
N ILE A 841 -41.12 19.14 -22.72
CA ILE A 841 -40.06 20.05 -23.23
C ILE A 841 -39.14 19.29 -24.21
N SER A 842 -38.85 18.02 -23.97
CA SER A 842 -38.04 17.19 -24.88
C SER A 842 -38.67 17.02 -26.25
N VAL A 843 -40.02 17.13 -26.35
CA VAL A 843 -40.77 17.14 -27.61
C VAL A 843 -40.79 18.53 -28.23
N ILE A 844 -41.11 19.57 -27.45
CA ILE A 844 -41.25 20.98 -27.91
C ILE A 844 -39.95 21.46 -28.54
N GLU A 845 -38.80 21.17 -27.91
CA GLU A 845 -37.49 21.65 -28.30
C GLU A 845 -36.69 20.64 -29.15
N GLU A 846 -37.28 19.44 -29.37
CA GLU A 846 -36.63 18.30 -30.10
C GLU A 846 -35.23 17.97 -29.56
N ARG A 847 -35.09 18.09 -28.23
CA ARG A 847 -33.78 17.90 -27.55
C ARG A 847 -33.79 16.79 -26.52
N GLU A 848 -32.70 16.10 -26.44
CA GLU A 848 -32.43 15.18 -25.35
C GLU A 848 -32.03 15.96 -24.08
N ILE A 849 -32.71 15.65 -22.97
CA ILE A 849 -32.47 16.26 -21.66
C ILE A 849 -32.15 15.13 -20.69
N ILE A 850 -31.00 15.18 -20.06
CA ILE A 850 -30.56 14.24 -19.04
C ILE A 850 -30.62 14.94 -17.70
N VAL A 851 -31.40 14.41 -16.76
CA VAL A 851 -31.44 14.91 -15.38
C VAL A 851 -30.95 13.82 -14.47
N ARG A 852 -29.88 14.08 -13.73
CA ARG A 852 -29.43 13.25 -12.64
C ARG A 852 -29.96 13.81 -11.33
N ASP A 853 -30.82 13.07 -10.68
CA ASP A 853 -31.29 13.39 -9.34
C ASP A 853 -30.48 12.65 -8.23
N SER A 854 -30.91 12.71 -6.99
CA SER A 854 -30.25 12.04 -5.86
C SER A 854 -30.19 10.52 -6.02
N ASN A 855 -31.04 9.91 -6.86
CA ASN A 855 -31.21 8.46 -6.93
C ASN A 855 -30.70 7.87 -8.24
N ARG A 856 -30.97 8.56 -9.40
CA ARG A 856 -30.69 8.02 -10.73
C ARG A 856 -30.60 9.08 -11.83
N PHE A 857 -30.30 8.62 -13.04
CA PHE A 857 -30.44 9.40 -14.26
C PHE A 857 -31.83 9.23 -14.88
N HIS A 858 -32.37 10.31 -15.39
CA HIS A 858 -33.57 10.39 -16.19
C HIS A 858 -33.19 10.90 -17.58
N HIS A 859 -33.32 10.06 -18.61
CA HIS A 859 -33.06 10.43 -19.98
C HIS A 859 -34.41 10.73 -20.65
N PHE A 860 -34.64 12.01 -20.96
CA PHE A 860 -35.87 12.47 -21.62
C PHE A 860 -35.56 12.68 -23.10
N LYS A 861 -36.30 11.99 -23.94
CA LYS A 861 -36.18 12.07 -25.40
C LYS A 861 -37.52 11.78 -26.07
N GLY A 862 -37.99 12.69 -26.95
CA GLY A 862 -39.23 12.45 -27.70
C GLY A 862 -40.43 12.16 -26.82
N GLY A 863 -40.56 12.81 -25.67
CA GLY A 863 -41.69 12.63 -24.73
C GLY A 863 -41.62 11.41 -23.83
N LEU A 864 -40.57 10.61 -23.91
CA LEU A 864 -40.36 9.43 -23.08
C LEU A 864 -39.24 9.65 -22.07
N CYS A 865 -39.30 8.95 -20.94
CA CYS A 865 -38.22 8.90 -19.98
C CYS A 865 -37.69 7.47 -19.83
N SER A 866 -36.36 7.32 -19.66
CA SER A 866 -35.73 6.01 -19.43
C SER A 866 -36.22 5.27 -18.18
N CYS A 867 -36.80 5.98 -17.20
CA CYS A 867 -37.33 5.40 -15.97
C CYS A 867 -38.67 4.65 -16.13
N GLY A 868 -39.32 4.76 -17.30
CA GLY A 868 -40.66 4.16 -17.52
C GLY A 868 -41.75 4.68 -16.59
N ASP A 869 -41.59 5.92 -16.09
CA ASP A 869 -42.48 6.61 -15.14
C ASP A 869 -42.62 5.94 -13.76
N TYR A 870 -41.69 5.04 -13.44
CA TYR A 870 -41.54 4.45 -12.11
C TYR A 870 -40.31 5.05 -11.41
N TRP A 871 -40.52 5.91 -10.42
CA TRP A 871 -39.43 6.54 -9.68
C TRP A 871 -39.71 6.80 -8.21
#